data_f985ce0019f4b4735c4d576ef3f6eb63
#
_entry.id   f985ce0019f4b4735c4d576ef3f6eb63
#
_cell.length_a   1.000
_cell.length_b   1.000
_cell.length_c   1.000
_cell.angle_alpha   90.00
_cell.angle_beta   90.00
_cell.angle_gamma   90.00
#
_symmetry.space_group_name_H-M   'P 1'
#
loop_
_entity.id
_entity.type
_entity.pdbx_description
1 polymer ?
#
loop_
_entity_poly.entity_id
_entity_poly.type
_entity_poly.pdbx_seq_one_letter_code
_entity_poly.pdbx_strand_id
1 'polypeptide(L)'
;MPGNARLASAGAVIRAFACAGALLLAWCGGVASAEVRNPPAGLTCKTDDGGCVVLWLVSQPFALGAPTDKNPDAFDRDFLRDFGGEAEVSRKPVLKEGAARTDRNPGVGAFLAEANGKADQNPGVAWRVIMSGRPIVRPSTNPLENGTVHYMATTVTPAESGDVELTCAYWAEAAVWVNGTKVITGKRQWLDRPSSESAKIAFEKGKQYHILVKLSSALAESFCMLRITAGAGGQRRADVLCSLPVPADQKALASYLPDALNVTIDNYRFFQPDRTAVMFVGLADLQERAPEDAEPHDRAVPPGLDSALTGKVIVRSRDGKELETIKLAKFDPKKLAGKPLTFSYRPRKADTSPFYVVQVEVYLDGVFAGRTERKFYCIEGIQELAGEVQKRAEKFYKERAEDELYEDRDLAYLLLKLEQLKLLYDTESRSYTFGEHALALVLDAQKRVEIMEKRMHPLNPGPGLHEFVYISRVDDSAQPYLVYVPLSYNALKGAPLIVYLHGYDYELNKINWQIIPEGLKQLCETFGYLLVAPFGRSNTDFQGIGEEDVMHVLDLIVRLYNIHQDRIFLAGLSMGGMGAYTIAGHYPDRWAGVVSLAGRADFYMWRKVRPADIQPFKRWLVDLEFADAFAESFRNVPVCAFQGERDSVVEPEQSGKFVKRLTGMEYDATFRPIREDHWISRTVFSTDQVFKWMEDHRRPDAPKRVTFATLTLKYNKAYWVTIDDLRKWGERALIDADVTAPNEITVKQTNVAAFTLQLPEKMIDASKPVVVKAGGKEFRFDAPVKQPLKVVLDAAKPAALHKTPRLCGPIKDVFNSRFIFVYGTQGDPVQNKLLYNHAEMSVLEWRKFVKSVQLLEREKDPLMVRDRDLEPEQKQKCNLVLIGTPGTNSVLAEIAGKLPIKFLGEKGFAVRERRYEGPGLGLNMIYPSPFNPDRYVVVKAGVYYGMNLSENHKFDMLPDYIIYDQSPDREIPDMYDGVPNRSRCAGFFDKYWQVDDNLMWTQPPAFPAAEQ
;
A
#
# COMPACT_ATOMS: atom_id res chain seq x y z
N MET A 1 18.06 13.59 42.12
CA MET A 1 17.22 14.33 41.20
C MET A 1 18.10 14.84 40.08
N PRO A 2 17.95 14.32 38.90
CA PRO A 2 17.34 15.00 37.75
C PRO A 2 16.54 14.00 36.90
N GLY A 3 15.30 14.25 36.75
CA GLY A 3 14.44 13.55 35.83
C GLY A 3 13.34 14.50 35.40
N ASN A 4 13.36 15.00 34.19
CA ASN A 4 12.23 15.61 33.47
C ASN A 4 12.67 16.45 32.27
N ALA A 5 13.68 16.00 31.50
CA ALA A 5 14.11 16.72 30.30
C ALA A 5 14.07 15.89 29.00
N ARG A 6 13.53 14.67 29.02
CA ARG A 6 13.52 13.80 27.84
C ARG A 6 12.17 13.60 27.15
N LEU A 7 11.09 14.15 27.65
CA LEU A 7 9.75 14.03 27.03
C LEU A 7 9.34 15.21 26.14
N ALA A 8 10.09 16.33 26.18
CA ALA A 8 9.76 17.49 25.36
C ALA A 8 10.29 17.45 23.91
N SER A 9 11.22 16.55 23.56
CA SER A 9 11.82 16.49 22.22
C SER A 9 11.07 15.56 21.24
N ALA A 10 10.31 14.61 21.75
CA ALA A 10 9.52 13.71 20.90
C ALA A 10 8.26 14.39 20.33
N GLY A 11 7.67 15.31 21.06
CA GLY A 11 6.48 16.05 20.63
C GLY A 11 6.73 17.04 19.49
N ALA A 12 7.95 17.55 19.33
CA ALA A 12 8.27 18.51 18.26
C ALA A 12 8.49 17.85 16.90
N VAL A 13 8.92 16.60 16.86
CA VAL A 13 9.15 15.85 15.61
C VAL A 13 7.83 15.30 15.07
N ILE A 14 6.89 14.95 15.94
CA ILE A 14 5.54 14.50 15.53
C ILE A 14 4.73 15.67 14.95
N ARG A 15 4.98 16.90 15.39
CA ARG A 15 4.34 18.10 14.82
C ARG A 15 4.71 18.41 13.37
N ALA A 16 5.88 17.98 12.89
CA ALA A 16 6.30 18.20 11.51
C ALA A 16 5.63 17.24 10.51
N PHE A 17 5.19 16.07 10.95
CA PHE A 17 4.53 15.08 10.08
C PHE A 17 3.01 15.26 9.96
N ALA A 18 2.37 15.99 10.87
CA ALA A 18 0.94 16.31 10.79
C ALA A 18 0.63 17.39 9.72
N CYS A 19 1.63 18.13 9.24
CA CYS A 19 1.44 19.20 8.27
C CYS A 19 1.28 18.73 6.81
N ALA A 20 1.70 17.53 6.44
CA ALA A 20 1.60 17.05 5.06
C ALA A 20 0.19 16.56 4.67
N GLY A 21 -0.63 16.14 5.64
CA GLY A 21 -2.06 15.86 5.44
C GLY A 21 -2.94 17.12 5.43
N ALA A 22 -2.43 18.25 5.94
CA ALA A 22 -3.17 19.48 6.14
C ALA A 22 -3.15 20.43 4.93
N LEU A 23 -2.32 20.19 3.92
CA LEU A 23 -2.23 21.09 2.75
C LEU A 23 -3.41 21.00 1.78
N LEU A 24 -4.28 20.01 1.89
CA LEU A 24 -5.59 20.00 1.23
C LEU A 24 -6.67 20.78 2.02
N LEU A 25 -6.38 21.20 3.25
CA LEU A 25 -7.29 21.94 4.16
C LEU A 25 -6.87 23.40 4.40
N ALA A 26 -5.70 23.82 3.97
CA ALA A 26 -5.13 25.16 4.24
C ALA A 26 -5.73 26.30 3.38
N TRP A 27 -6.87 26.07 2.72
CA TRP A 27 -7.56 27.13 1.95
C TRP A 27 -8.79 27.72 2.65
N CYS A 28 -9.03 27.39 3.90
CA CYS A 28 -10.10 27.97 4.71
C CYS A 28 -9.54 28.76 5.90
N GLY A 29 -9.03 29.95 5.63
CA GLY A 29 -8.64 30.92 6.67
C GLY A 29 -9.86 31.48 7.39
N GLY A 30 -9.77 31.59 8.72
CA GLY A 30 -10.83 31.82 9.66
C GLY A 30 -11.55 33.16 9.59
N VAL A 31 -12.77 33.19 10.05
CA VAL A 31 -13.47 34.37 10.62
C VAL A 31 -14.48 33.92 11.68
N ALA A 32 -14.60 34.77 12.68
CA ALA A 32 -15.26 34.65 13.96
C ALA A 32 -16.75 34.27 13.96
N SER A 33 -17.15 33.70 15.10
CA SER A 33 -18.48 33.25 15.53
C SER A 33 -19.60 34.28 15.37
N ALA A 34 -20.75 33.84 14.81
CA ALA A 34 -22.01 34.54 14.90
C ALA A 34 -23.04 33.69 15.65
N GLU A 35 -23.81 34.39 16.55
CA GLU A 35 -24.82 33.84 17.44
C GLU A 35 -25.90 33.01 16.72
N VAL A 36 -26.27 31.89 17.34
CA VAL A 36 -27.34 31.00 16.90
C VAL A 36 -28.67 31.57 17.38
N ARG A 37 -29.59 31.95 16.47
CA ARG A 37 -31.00 32.17 16.78
C ARG A 37 -31.74 30.84 16.71
N ASN A 38 -32.63 30.60 17.70
CA ASN A 38 -33.43 29.38 17.82
C ASN A 38 -34.27 29.14 16.56
N PRO A 39 -34.17 27.99 15.90
CA PRO A 39 -35.02 27.62 14.78
C PRO A 39 -36.37 27.02 15.25
N PRO A 40 -37.39 26.97 14.39
CA PRO A 40 -38.64 26.25 14.69
C PRO A 40 -38.40 24.75 14.86
N ALA A 41 -39.31 24.05 15.53
CA ALA A 41 -39.22 22.65 15.94
C ALA A 41 -38.70 21.72 14.83
N GLY A 42 -37.43 21.30 14.92
CA GLY A 42 -36.75 20.41 13.95
C GLY A 42 -35.24 20.46 14.16
N LEU A 43 -34.54 19.37 13.82
CA LEU A 43 -33.08 19.32 13.86
C LEU A 43 -32.51 20.17 12.72
N THR A 44 -31.82 21.24 13.07
CA THR A 44 -31.24 22.18 12.10
C THR A 44 -29.81 22.53 12.47
N CYS A 45 -28.96 22.80 11.46
CA CYS A 45 -27.64 23.35 11.66
C CYS A 45 -27.26 24.25 10.48
N LYS A 46 -26.28 25.12 10.64
CA LYS A 46 -25.62 25.80 9.51
C LYS A 46 -24.64 24.86 8.85
N THR A 47 -24.29 25.13 7.58
CA THR A 47 -23.10 24.57 6.96
C THR A 47 -21.86 24.91 7.78
N ASP A 48 -20.82 24.08 7.68
CA ASP A 48 -19.53 24.39 8.29
C ASP A 48 -18.90 25.67 7.71
N ASP A 49 -17.75 26.09 8.23
CA ASP A 49 -17.06 27.31 7.78
C ASP A 49 -16.62 27.25 6.30
N GLY A 50 -16.48 26.05 5.74
CA GLY A 50 -16.22 25.82 4.32
C GLY A 50 -17.47 25.81 3.42
N GLY A 51 -18.68 25.97 4.00
CA GLY A 51 -19.94 25.86 3.28
C GLY A 51 -20.40 24.41 3.06
N CYS A 52 -19.82 23.42 3.76
CA CYS A 52 -20.17 22.02 3.60
C CYS A 52 -21.41 21.65 4.41
N VAL A 53 -22.26 20.81 3.83
CA VAL A 53 -23.46 20.26 4.47
C VAL A 53 -23.04 19.15 5.43
N VAL A 54 -23.40 19.31 6.70
CA VAL A 54 -22.97 18.40 7.78
C VAL A 54 -24.11 17.60 8.40
N LEU A 55 -25.35 17.85 8.01
CA LEU A 55 -26.54 17.19 8.52
C LEU A 55 -27.26 16.39 7.44
N TRP A 56 -27.36 15.06 7.64
CA TRP A 56 -27.86 14.13 6.66
C TRP A 56 -28.77 13.05 7.26
N LEU A 57 -29.77 12.65 6.48
CA LEU A 57 -30.41 11.34 6.58
C LEU A 57 -29.68 10.39 5.63
N VAL A 58 -29.23 9.25 6.13
CA VAL A 58 -28.53 8.25 5.33
C VAL A 58 -29.32 6.96 5.30
N SER A 59 -29.57 6.43 4.10
CA SER A 59 -30.29 5.17 3.94
C SER A 59 -29.46 3.96 4.38
N GLN A 60 -30.12 2.84 4.59
CA GLN A 60 -29.48 1.53 4.59
C GLN A 60 -28.74 1.30 3.24
N PRO A 61 -27.73 0.43 3.22
CA PRO A 61 -27.07 0.05 1.97
C PRO A 61 -27.99 -0.77 1.05
N PHE A 62 -27.95 -0.49 -0.26
CA PHE A 62 -28.60 -1.29 -1.30
C PHE A 62 -27.51 -2.02 -2.08
N ALA A 63 -27.60 -3.35 -2.23
CA ALA A 63 -26.65 -4.10 -3.02
C ALA A 63 -26.77 -3.73 -4.52
N LEU A 64 -25.65 -3.41 -5.16
CA LEU A 64 -25.62 -3.08 -6.59
C LEU A 64 -26.06 -4.27 -7.45
N GLY A 65 -25.75 -5.48 -7.03
CA GLY A 65 -25.97 -6.70 -7.82
C GLY A 65 -25.03 -6.81 -9.01
N ALA A 66 -25.01 -7.97 -9.65
CA ALA A 66 -24.27 -8.15 -10.89
C ALA A 66 -24.94 -7.40 -12.05
N PRO A 67 -24.18 -6.73 -12.95
CA PRO A 67 -24.73 -6.16 -14.17
C PRO A 67 -25.36 -7.26 -15.02
N THR A 68 -26.52 -6.95 -15.62
CA THR A 68 -27.21 -7.85 -16.55
C THR A 68 -27.32 -7.19 -17.91
N ASP A 69 -27.59 -8.00 -18.97
CA ASP A 69 -27.80 -7.46 -20.32
C ASP A 69 -28.97 -6.46 -20.41
N LYS A 70 -29.88 -6.48 -19.43
CA LYS A 70 -30.98 -5.52 -19.29
C LYS A 70 -30.66 -4.29 -18.44
N ASN A 71 -29.55 -4.32 -17.70
CA ASN A 71 -29.10 -3.22 -16.83
C ASN A 71 -27.58 -3.20 -16.79
N PRO A 72 -26.94 -2.65 -17.84
CA PRO A 72 -25.47 -2.65 -17.95
C PRO A 72 -24.78 -1.74 -16.93
N ASP A 73 -25.48 -0.78 -16.37
CA ASP A 73 -24.96 0.13 -15.33
C ASP A 73 -25.78 -0.01 -14.04
N ALA A 74 -25.25 -0.79 -13.09
CA ALA A 74 -25.96 -1.07 -11.83
C ALA A 74 -26.16 0.20 -10.97
N PHE A 75 -25.33 1.22 -11.14
CA PHE A 75 -25.48 2.49 -10.42
C PHE A 75 -26.67 3.31 -10.92
N ASP A 76 -27.05 3.22 -12.18
CA ASP A 76 -28.19 3.94 -12.76
C ASP A 76 -29.55 3.35 -12.34
N ARG A 77 -29.55 2.17 -11.69
CA ARG A 77 -30.78 1.58 -11.16
C ARG A 77 -31.38 2.47 -10.07
N ASP A 78 -32.67 2.82 -10.22
CA ASP A 78 -33.45 3.55 -9.22
C ASP A 78 -33.92 2.59 -8.09
N PHE A 79 -33.17 2.56 -6.97
CA PHE A 79 -33.47 1.75 -5.80
C PHE A 79 -34.63 2.32 -4.97
N LEU A 80 -35.05 3.54 -5.24
CA LEU A 80 -36.19 4.21 -4.59
C LEU A 80 -37.45 4.14 -5.43
N ARG A 81 -37.48 3.38 -6.50
CA ARG A 81 -38.61 3.26 -7.46
C ARG A 81 -39.94 2.93 -6.76
N ASP A 82 -39.93 2.03 -5.79
CA ASP A 82 -41.11 1.61 -5.04
C ASP A 82 -41.62 2.70 -4.08
N PHE A 83 -40.86 3.76 -3.90
CA PHE A 83 -41.20 4.95 -3.08
C PHE A 83 -41.47 6.20 -3.92
N GLY A 84 -41.73 6.03 -5.21
CA GLY A 84 -41.99 7.10 -6.16
C GLY A 84 -40.77 7.50 -6.99
N GLY A 85 -39.62 6.85 -6.76
CA GLY A 85 -38.36 7.08 -7.47
C GLY A 85 -37.52 8.22 -6.91
N GLU A 86 -36.27 8.25 -7.34
CA GLU A 86 -35.24 9.20 -6.87
C GLU A 86 -35.66 10.66 -7.01
N ALA A 87 -36.31 10.99 -8.12
CA ALA A 87 -36.82 12.34 -8.37
C ALA A 87 -37.95 12.76 -7.42
N GLU A 88 -38.92 11.88 -7.14
CA GLU A 88 -40.02 12.20 -6.23
C GLU A 88 -39.58 12.23 -4.78
N VAL A 89 -38.72 11.31 -4.34
CA VAL A 89 -38.12 11.35 -2.99
C VAL A 89 -37.33 12.63 -2.78
N SER A 90 -36.63 13.12 -3.81
CA SER A 90 -35.94 14.41 -3.76
C SER A 90 -36.86 15.62 -3.74
N ARG A 91 -38.12 15.51 -4.26
CA ARG A 91 -39.11 16.61 -4.19
C ARG A 91 -39.84 16.68 -2.86
N LYS A 92 -40.21 15.53 -2.34
CA LYS A 92 -40.99 15.37 -1.12
C LYS A 92 -40.45 14.19 -0.33
N PRO A 93 -39.43 14.36 0.48
CA PRO A 93 -38.95 13.30 1.34
C PRO A 93 -40.03 12.94 2.37
N VAL A 94 -40.88 11.98 2.04
CA VAL A 94 -41.92 11.47 2.94
C VAL A 94 -41.30 10.27 3.66
N LEU A 95 -40.90 10.50 4.88
CA LEU A 95 -40.66 9.41 5.83
C LEU A 95 -41.98 9.03 6.47
N LYS A 96 -42.55 7.87 6.14
CA LYS A 96 -43.73 7.36 6.84
C LYS A 96 -43.34 7.00 8.28
N GLU A 97 -44.18 7.36 9.23
CA GLU A 97 -44.05 6.90 10.62
C GLU A 97 -43.84 5.39 10.67
N GLY A 98 -42.80 4.96 11.36
CA GLY A 98 -42.41 3.56 11.47
C GLY A 98 -41.13 3.14 10.68
N ALA A 99 -40.59 4.02 9.82
CA ALA A 99 -39.41 3.71 9.02
C ALA A 99 -38.05 3.84 9.78
N ALA A 100 -38.00 4.38 10.97
CA ALA A 100 -36.84 4.45 11.83
C ALA A 100 -36.76 3.23 12.75
N ARG A 101 -36.23 2.11 12.29
CA ARG A 101 -35.89 1.03 13.22
C ARG A 101 -34.62 1.38 13.98
N THR A 102 -34.76 1.51 15.29
CA THR A 102 -33.68 1.78 16.25
C THR A 102 -32.95 0.52 16.70
N ASP A 103 -33.27 -0.65 16.18
CA ASP A 103 -32.74 -1.91 16.65
C ASP A 103 -31.75 -2.54 15.68
N ARG A 104 -30.55 -2.64 16.21
CA ARG A 104 -29.43 -3.48 15.73
C ARG A 104 -28.72 -2.98 14.48
N ASN A 105 -27.42 -2.89 14.63
CA ASN A 105 -26.47 -3.04 13.55
C ASN A 105 -26.41 -4.54 13.20
N PRO A 106 -27.27 -5.08 12.34
CA PRO A 106 -27.12 -6.46 11.91
C PRO A 106 -25.88 -6.50 11.04
N GLY A 107 -24.96 -7.37 11.32
CA GLY A 107 -23.87 -7.64 10.38
C GLY A 107 -24.44 -7.85 8.98
N VAL A 108 -23.74 -7.38 7.96
CA VAL A 108 -24.16 -7.44 6.54
C VAL A 108 -24.69 -8.82 6.12
N GLY A 109 -24.19 -9.90 6.72
CA GLY A 109 -24.67 -11.26 6.47
C GLY A 109 -26.13 -11.53 6.90
N ALA A 110 -26.60 -10.94 8.00
CA ALA A 110 -27.99 -11.10 8.43
C ALA A 110 -28.95 -10.30 7.56
N PHE A 111 -28.50 -9.13 7.09
CA PHE A 111 -29.27 -8.26 6.19
C PHE A 111 -29.44 -8.88 4.80
N LEU A 112 -28.39 -9.48 4.23
CA LEU A 112 -28.47 -10.19 2.93
C LEU A 112 -29.30 -11.48 3.01
N ALA A 113 -29.37 -12.13 4.18
CA ALA A 113 -30.23 -13.31 4.36
C ALA A 113 -31.71 -12.95 4.44
N GLU A 114 -32.08 -11.78 5.01
CA GLU A 114 -33.45 -11.28 5.01
C GLU A 114 -33.91 -10.78 3.62
N ALA A 115 -33.00 -10.22 2.83
CA ALA A 115 -33.31 -9.77 1.46
C ALA A 115 -33.57 -10.92 0.47
N ASN A 116 -33.08 -12.13 0.74
CA ASN A 116 -33.29 -13.33 -0.07
C ASN A 116 -34.49 -14.20 0.37
N GLY A 117 -35.20 -13.83 1.43
CA GLY A 117 -36.34 -14.58 1.98
C GLY A 117 -37.68 -13.94 1.71
N LYS A 118 -38.36 -14.36 0.63
CA LYS A 118 -39.78 -14.11 0.26
C LYS A 118 -40.29 -12.68 0.29
N ALA A 119 -40.43 -12.14 -0.89
CA ALA A 119 -41.18 -10.94 -1.22
C ALA A 119 -42.66 -11.06 -0.81
N ASP A 120 -43.02 -10.62 0.38
CA ASP A 120 -44.40 -10.23 0.71
C ASP A 120 -44.40 -9.41 2.00
N GLN A 121 -43.95 -8.22 1.89
CA GLN A 121 -44.22 -7.02 2.70
C GLN A 121 -43.03 -6.08 2.48
N ASN A 122 -43.29 -5.00 1.72
CA ASN A 122 -42.35 -3.96 1.37
C ASN A 122 -41.73 -3.35 2.65
N PRO A 123 -40.53 -3.76 3.14
CA PRO A 123 -39.91 -3.16 4.30
C PRO A 123 -39.45 -1.77 3.86
N GLY A 124 -40.02 -0.72 4.45
CA GLY A 124 -39.66 0.67 4.15
C GLY A 124 -38.12 0.86 4.20
N VAL A 125 -37.63 1.85 3.45
CA VAL A 125 -36.20 2.20 3.52
C VAL A 125 -35.89 2.68 4.93
N ALA A 126 -34.97 2.02 5.61
CA ALA A 126 -34.49 2.48 6.91
C ALA A 126 -33.49 3.63 6.71
N TRP A 127 -33.72 4.72 7.44
CA TRP A 127 -32.88 5.90 7.41
C TRP A 127 -32.27 6.15 8.78
N ARG A 128 -31.01 6.61 8.82
CA ARG A 128 -30.36 7.06 10.04
C ARG A 128 -29.91 8.51 9.88
N VAL A 129 -29.83 9.24 10.96
CA VAL A 129 -29.27 10.61 10.95
C VAL A 129 -27.76 10.52 11.12
N ILE A 130 -27.04 11.25 10.31
CA ILE A 130 -25.63 11.55 10.50
C ILE A 130 -25.49 13.06 10.62
N MET A 131 -24.85 13.50 11.70
CA MET A 131 -24.34 14.85 11.84
C MET A 131 -22.83 14.76 11.94
N SER A 132 -22.13 15.33 10.95
CA SER A 132 -20.68 15.29 10.86
C SER A 132 -20.09 16.60 11.36
N GLY A 133 -19.16 16.54 12.29
CA GLY A 133 -18.31 17.70 12.65
C GLY A 133 -17.26 18.04 11.59
N ARG A 134 -17.20 17.28 10.49
CA ARG A 134 -16.28 17.49 9.37
C ARG A 134 -17.04 17.69 8.07
N PRO A 135 -16.43 18.35 7.08
CA PRO A 135 -17.02 18.47 5.75
C PRO A 135 -17.27 17.13 5.06
N ILE A 136 -16.61 16.06 5.50
CA ILE A 136 -16.70 14.72 4.93
C ILE A 136 -17.69 13.88 5.72
N VAL A 137 -18.71 13.35 5.03
CA VAL A 137 -19.67 12.40 5.58
C VAL A 137 -19.41 11.02 5.01
N ARG A 138 -19.25 10.03 5.89
CA ARG A 138 -19.08 8.63 5.52
C ARG A 138 -20.38 7.89 5.75
N PRO A 139 -21.08 7.47 4.68
CA PRO A 139 -22.34 6.72 4.82
C PRO A 139 -22.14 5.38 5.51
N SER A 140 -21.01 4.74 5.31
CA SER A 140 -20.62 3.53 6.02
C SER A 140 -19.12 3.51 6.30
N THR A 141 -18.75 2.91 7.43
CA THR A 141 -17.37 2.60 7.81
C THR A 141 -17.11 1.08 7.75
N ASN A 142 -18.07 0.31 7.24
CA ASN A 142 -17.95 -1.14 7.18
C ASN A 142 -17.30 -1.57 5.86
N PRO A 143 -16.08 -2.14 5.87
CA PRO A 143 -15.39 -2.60 4.67
C PRO A 143 -16.09 -3.74 3.93
N LEU A 144 -17.11 -4.37 4.55
CA LEU A 144 -17.90 -5.44 3.93
C LEU A 144 -19.05 -4.90 3.05
N GLU A 145 -19.28 -3.60 3.01
CA GLU A 145 -20.32 -2.95 2.21
C GLU A 145 -19.86 -2.55 0.80
N ASN A 146 -18.79 -3.12 0.28
CA ASN A 146 -18.36 -2.93 -1.09
C ASN A 146 -19.44 -3.39 -2.09
N GLY A 147 -19.61 -2.60 -3.14
CA GLY A 147 -20.65 -2.86 -4.15
C GLY A 147 -22.06 -2.52 -3.67
N THR A 148 -22.21 -1.53 -2.80
CA THR A 148 -23.50 -1.02 -2.33
C THR A 148 -23.74 0.41 -2.77
N VAL A 149 -24.99 0.83 -2.71
CA VAL A 149 -25.43 2.22 -2.91
C VAL A 149 -26.04 2.73 -1.63
N HIS A 150 -25.71 3.95 -1.28
CA HIS A 150 -26.33 4.71 -0.19
C HIS A 150 -27.01 5.94 -0.75
N TYR A 151 -28.13 6.31 -0.14
CA TYR A 151 -28.75 7.60 -0.36
C TYR A 151 -28.57 8.48 0.88
N MET A 152 -28.28 9.76 0.65
CA MET A 152 -28.18 10.78 1.68
C MET A 152 -29.14 11.90 1.35
N ALA A 153 -29.97 12.32 2.30
CA ALA A 153 -30.96 13.36 2.10
C ALA A 153 -30.79 14.49 3.14
N THR A 154 -30.93 15.71 2.68
CA THR A 154 -30.97 16.91 3.54
C THR A 154 -31.90 17.94 2.92
N THR A 155 -32.30 18.93 3.71
CA THR A 155 -33.04 20.12 3.24
C THR A 155 -32.22 21.35 3.57
N VAL A 156 -32.05 22.22 2.60
CA VAL A 156 -31.34 23.50 2.81
C VAL A 156 -32.30 24.67 2.60
N THR A 157 -32.21 25.68 3.47
CA THR A 157 -32.99 26.92 3.39
C THR A 157 -32.03 28.09 3.34
N PRO A 158 -31.90 28.78 2.19
CA PRO A 158 -31.00 29.92 2.04
C PRO A 158 -31.48 31.14 2.83
N ALA A 159 -30.52 31.84 3.45
CA ALA A 159 -30.77 33.11 4.09
C ALA A 159 -30.85 34.30 3.12
N GLU A 160 -30.30 34.15 1.92
CA GLU A 160 -30.28 35.15 0.85
C GLU A 160 -30.62 34.51 -0.50
N SER A 161 -31.18 35.29 -1.43
CA SER A 161 -31.38 34.84 -2.82
C SER A 161 -30.11 35.08 -3.64
N GLY A 162 -29.81 34.17 -4.59
CA GLY A 162 -28.68 34.28 -5.49
C GLY A 162 -28.24 32.96 -6.08
N ASP A 163 -27.34 33.06 -7.05
CA ASP A 163 -26.74 31.86 -7.64
C ASP A 163 -25.66 31.27 -6.70
N VAL A 164 -25.77 29.97 -6.48
CA VAL A 164 -24.81 29.18 -5.71
C VAL A 164 -24.21 28.09 -6.58
N GLU A 165 -22.98 27.71 -6.26
CA GLU A 165 -22.32 26.54 -6.80
C GLU A 165 -22.42 25.41 -5.79
N LEU A 166 -23.09 24.33 -6.19
CA LEU A 166 -23.20 23.09 -5.44
C LEU A 166 -22.10 22.14 -5.93
N THR A 167 -21.12 21.85 -5.09
CA THR A 167 -20.02 20.93 -5.42
C THR A 167 -20.14 19.66 -4.59
N CYS A 168 -20.16 18.49 -5.25
CA CYS A 168 -20.12 17.20 -4.62
C CYS A 168 -18.76 16.54 -4.85
N ALA A 169 -18.01 16.24 -3.79
CA ALA A 169 -16.81 15.41 -3.87
C ALA A 169 -17.12 14.00 -3.33
N TYR A 170 -16.58 12.97 -4.00
CA TYR A 170 -16.93 11.56 -3.79
C TYR A 170 -15.79 10.64 -4.21
N TRP A 171 -15.77 9.39 -3.68
CA TRP A 171 -14.72 8.43 -4.04
C TRP A 171 -15.04 7.59 -5.27
N ALA A 172 -16.27 7.14 -5.46
CA ALA A 172 -16.63 6.21 -6.52
C ALA A 172 -17.57 6.87 -7.55
N GLU A 173 -18.88 6.71 -7.39
CA GLU A 173 -19.85 7.34 -8.24
C GLU A 173 -20.85 8.13 -7.39
N ALA A 174 -21.30 9.26 -7.88
CA ALA A 174 -22.26 10.11 -7.21
C ALA A 174 -23.31 10.66 -8.18
N ALA A 175 -24.53 10.82 -7.69
CA ALA A 175 -25.55 11.59 -8.36
C ALA A 175 -26.30 12.45 -7.34
N VAL A 176 -26.60 13.70 -7.72
CA VAL A 176 -27.27 14.64 -6.82
C VAL A 176 -28.52 15.18 -7.50
N TRP A 177 -29.62 15.17 -6.76
CA TRP A 177 -30.89 15.79 -7.14
C TRP A 177 -31.20 16.95 -6.21
N VAL A 178 -31.79 17.99 -6.77
CA VAL A 178 -32.33 19.15 -6.01
C VAL A 178 -33.77 19.32 -6.44
N ASN A 179 -34.70 19.21 -5.50
CA ASN A 179 -36.14 19.31 -5.72
C ASN A 179 -36.65 18.47 -6.92
N GLY A 180 -36.18 17.25 -7.04
CA GLY A 180 -36.53 16.29 -8.10
C GLY A 180 -35.75 16.40 -9.40
N THR A 181 -34.92 17.42 -9.56
CA THR A 181 -34.07 17.60 -10.75
C THR A 181 -32.68 17.06 -10.47
N LYS A 182 -32.20 16.13 -11.30
CA LYS A 182 -30.81 15.63 -11.23
C LYS A 182 -29.87 16.70 -11.74
N VAL A 183 -28.96 17.20 -10.88
CA VAL A 183 -28.08 18.34 -11.15
C VAL A 183 -26.62 17.93 -11.29
N ILE A 184 -26.21 16.84 -10.65
CA ILE A 184 -24.85 16.30 -10.73
C ILE A 184 -24.93 14.81 -11.06
N THR A 185 -24.03 14.36 -11.94
CA THR A 185 -23.71 12.95 -12.18
C THR A 185 -22.21 12.86 -12.30
N GLY A 186 -21.59 12.11 -11.41
CA GLY A 186 -20.15 11.98 -11.32
C GLY A 186 -19.73 10.52 -11.35
N LYS A 187 -18.69 10.23 -12.13
CA LYS A 187 -17.98 8.95 -12.15
C LYS A 187 -16.55 9.18 -11.64
N ARG A 188 -15.96 8.17 -10.99
CA ARG A 188 -14.61 8.24 -10.47
C ARG A 188 -13.61 8.63 -11.57
N GLN A 189 -12.83 9.67 -11.31
CA GLN A 189 -11.80 10.17 -12.23
C GLN A 189 -10.39 9.81 -11.76
N TRP A 190 -10.19 9.59 -10.44
CA TRP A 190 -8.87 9.41 -9.84
C TRP A 190 -8.86 8.27 -8.82
N LEU A 191 -7.73 7.58 -8.68
CA LEU A 191 -7.54 6.46 -7.75
C LEU A 191 -7.16 6.90 -6.35
N ASP A 192 -6.38 7.95 -6.28
CA ASP A 192 -5.62 8.42 -5.12
C ASP A 192 -6.24 9.66 -4.46
N ARG A 193 -7.28 10.21 -5.07
CA ARG A 193 -7.99 11.39 -4.57
C ARG A 193 -9.47 11.36 -4.94
N PRO A 194 -10.33 12.08 -4.19
CA PRO A 194 -11.73 12.20 -4.54
C PRO A 194 -11.92 12.89 -5.89
N SER A 195 -12.93 12.43 -6.61
CA SER A 195 -13.48 13.16 -7.76
C SER A 195 -14.47 14.20 -7.28
N SER A 196 -14.68 15.28 -8.02
CA SER A 196 -15.68 16.30 -7.69
C SER A 196 -16.36 16.83 -8.93
N GLU A 197 -17.68 17.07 -8.81
CA GLU A 197 -18.51 17.68 -9.83
C GLU A 197 -19.31 18.85 -9.24
N SER A 198 -19.60 19.85 -10.04
CA SER A 198 -20.32 21.05 -9.59
C SER A 198 -21.51 21.37 -10.49
N ALA A 199 -22.55 21.96 -9.89
CA ALA A 199 -23.72 22.49 -10.57
C ALA A 199 -24.08 23.87 -10.03
N LYS A 200 -24.53 24.77 -10.90
CA LYS A 200 -25.04 26.09 -10.50
C LYS A 200 -26.55 26.00 -10.24
N ILE A 201 -26.98 26.54 -9.12
CA ILE A 201 -28.36 26.53 -8.68
C ILE A 201 -28.76 27.93 -8.22
N ALA A 202 -29.88 28.44 -8.72
CA ALA A 202 -30.46 29.68 -8.22
C ALA A 202 -31.24 29.40 -6.93
N PHE A 203 -30.81 29.97 -5.82
CA PHE A 203 -31.51 29.91 -4.55
C PHE A 203 -32.40 31.15 -4.33
N GLU A 204 -33.60 30.92 -3.79
CA GLU A 204 -34.50 31.95 -3.34
C GLU A 204 -34.54 31.97 -1.82
N LYS A 205 -34.36 33.15 -1.21
CA LYS A 205 -34.39 33.34 0.23
C LYS A 205 -35.60 32.69 0.91
N GLY A 206 -35.34 31.86 1.92
CA GLY A 206 -36.41 31.22 2.74
C GLY A 206 -37.09 30.04 2.06
N LYS A 207 -36.83 29.76 0.81
CA LYS A 207 -37.35 28.61 0.10
C LYS A 207 -36.60 27.34 0.46
N GLN A 208 -37.29 26.24 0.66
CA GLN A 208 -36.68 24.97 0.96
C GLN A 208 -36.23 24.23 -0.29
N TYR A 209 -35.01 23.74 -0.28
CA TYR A 209 -34.42 22.89 -1.32
C TYR A 209 -34.09 21.53 -0.74
N HIS A 210 -34.80 20.52 -1.20
CA HIS A 210 -34.52 19.12 -0.80
C HIS A 210 -33.41 18.54 -1.67
N ILE A 211 -32.33 18.11 -1.06
CA ILE A 211 -31.16 17.56 -1.72
C ILE A 211 -31.10 16.07 -1.40
N LEU A 212 -31.03 15.24 -2.47
CA LEU A 212 -30.79 13.81 -2.38
C LEU A 212 -29.46 13.50 -3.07
N VAL A 213 -28.59 12.81 -2.39
CA VAL A 213 -27.32 12.32 -2.95
C VAL A 213 -27.35 10.80 -2.97
N LYS A 214 -27.00 10.22 -4.08
CA LYS A 214 -26.77 8.78 -4.26
C LYS A 214 -25.28 8.55 -4.40
N LEU A 215 -24.73 7.61 -3.66
CA LEU A 215 -23.32 7.27 -3.65
C LEU A 215 -23.16 5.77 -3.81
N SER A 216 -22.23 5.34 -4.67
CA SER A 216 -21.77 3.96 -4.65
C SER A 216 -20.54 3.80 -3.75
N SER A 217 -20.45 2.65 -3.07
CA SER A 217 -19.26 2.23 -2.35
C SER A 217 -18.50 1.21 -3.19
N ALA A 218 -17.43 1.62 -3.85
CA ALA A 218 -16.62 0.74 -4.69
C ALA A 218 -15.33 0.26 -3.99
N LEU A 219 -14.97 0.85 -2.87
CA LEU A 219 -13.83 0.50 -2.01
C LEU A 219 -14.30 0.70 -0.58
N ALA A 220 -13.64 0.12 0.39
CA ALA A 220 -13.96 0.17 1.83
C ALA A 220 -14.27 1.57 2.39
N GLU A 221 -14.12 2.60 1.62
CA GLU A 221 -14.41 3.99 1.97
C GLU A 221 -15.36 4.64 0.96
N SER A 222 -16.64 4.72 1.29
CA SER A 222 -17.55 5.66 0.63
C SER A 222 -17.56 6.96 1.42
N PHE A 223 -17.33 8.09 0.77
CA PHE A 223 -17.56 9.38 1.41
C PHE A 223 -18.23 10.38 0.46
N CYS A 224 -18.90 11.35 1.04
CA CYS A 224 -19.47 12.49 0.37
C CYS A 224 -19.07 13.77 1.10
N MET A 225 -18.67 14.76 0.34
CA MET A 225 -18.58 16.13 0.78
C MET A 225 -19.46 16.96 -0.14
N LEU A 226 -20.56 17.51 0.37
CA LEU A 226 -21.42 18.42 -0.38
C LEU A 226 -21.19 19.84 0.11
N ARG A 227 -20.72 20.70 -0.78
CA ARG A 227 -20.38 22.09 -0.50
C ARG A 227 -21.28 23.03 -1.27
N ILE A 228 -21.75 24.08 -0.59
CA ILE A 228 -22.59 25.14 -1.18
C ILE A 228 -21.88 26.48 -1.03
N THR A 229 -21.49 27.08 -2.14
CA THR A 229 -20.75 28.35 -2.16
C THR A 229 -21.47 29.37 -3.02
N ALA A 230 -21.31 30.65 -2.68
CA ALA A 230 -21.88 31.79 -3.39
C ALA A 230 -20.77 32.66 -3.98
N GLY A 231 -21.08 33.46 -5.02
CA GLY A 231 -20.19 34.40 -5.68
C GLY A 231 -19.46 33.81 -6.89
N ALA A 232 -18.89 34.67 -7.70
CA ALA A 232 -18.15 34.25 -8.89
C ALA A 232 -16.95 33.38 -8.53
N GLY A 233 -16.93 32.11 -9.02
CA GLY A 233 -15.86 31.15 -8.73
C GLY A 233 -15.95 30.49 -7.34
N GLY A 234 -17.10 30.53 -6.66
CA GLY A 234 -17.30 29.80 -5.40
C GLY A 234 -16.48 30.32 -4.21
N GLN A 235 -16.14 31.60 -4.19
CA GLN A 235 -15.20 32.21 -3.23
C GLN A 235 -15.79 32.48 -1.84
N ARG A 236 -17.09 32.43 -1.69
CA ARG A 236 -17.78 32.73 -0.43
C ARG A 236 -18.73 31.61 -0.03
N ARG A 237 -18.78 31.29 1.25
CA ARG A 237 -19.78 30.37 1.81
C ARG A 237 -21.19 30.93 1.56
N ALA A 238 -22.12 30.08 1.10
CA ALA A 238 -23.53 30.42 1.09
C ALA A 238 -24.11 30.32 2.51
N ASP A 239 -24.84 31.35 2.96
CA ASP A 239 -25.52 31.29 4.27
C ASP A 239 -26.83 30.49 4.10
N VAL A 240 -26.74 29.21 4.46
CA VAL A 240 -27.86 28.28 4.37
C VAL A 240 -28.10 27.58 5.71
N LEU A 241 -29.36 27.34 6.03
CA LEU A 241 -29.76 26.52 7.15
C LEU A 241 -30.06 25.11 6.65
N CYS A 242 -29.32 24.11 7.16
CA CYS A 242 -29.59 22.70 6.89
C CYS A 242 -30.60 22.15 7.88
N SER A 243 -31.54 21.36 7.42
CA SER A 243 -32.56 20.70 8.26
C SER A 243 -32.80 19.29 7.77
N LEU A 244 -33.26 18.41 8.64
CA LEU A 244 -33.76 17.12 8.21
C LEU A 244 -35.19 17.28 7.69
N PRO A 245 -35.58 16.50 6.70
CA PRO A 245 -36.94 16.52 6.16
C PRO A 245 -37.97 15.85 7.07
N VAL A 246 -37.73 15.76 8.38
CA VAL A 246 -38.58 15.08 9.37
C VAL A 246 -38.81 15.98 10.58
N PRO A 247 -40.02 16.06 11.11
CA PRO A 247 -40.24 16.68 12.42
C PRO A 247 -39.56 15.82 13.51
N ALA A 248 -38.60 16.36 14.21
CA ALA A 248 -37.92 15.64 15.29
C ALA A 248 -38.67 15.92 16.59
N ASP A 249 -39.36 14.94 17.14
CA ASP A 249 -39.80 14.96 18.54
C ASP A 249 -38.62 14.65 19.47
N GLN A 250 -38.77 14.88 20.76
CA GLN A 250 -37.73 14.65 21.76
C GLN A 250 -37.30 13.17 21.80
N LYS A 251 -38.20 12.25 21.55
CA LYS A 251 -37.94 10.81 21.53
C LYS A 251 -37.10 10.42 20.32
N ALA A 252 -37.41 10.96 19.13
CA ALA A 252 -36.58 10.76 17.92
C ALA A 252 -35.18 11.34 18.13
N LEU A 253 -35.04 12.55 18.69
CA LEU A 253 -33.75 13.15 19.02
C LEU A 253 -32.94 12.30 19.99
N ALA A 254 -33.59 11.76 21.02
CA ALA A 254 -32.91 10.91 22.01
C ALA A 254 -32.43 9.57 21.40
N SER A 255 -33.09 9.05 20.35
CA SER A 255 -32.70 7.82 19.69
C SER A 255 -31.35 7.92 18.92
N TYR A 256 -30.89 9.14 18.60
CA TYR A 256 -29.60 9.39 17.93
C TYR A 256 -28.43 9.55 18.89
N LEU A 257 -28.73 9.79 20.17
CA LEU A 257 -27.71 10.04 21.18
C LEU A 257 -26.75 8.85 21.38
N PRO A 258 -27.17 7.57 21.30
CA PRO A 258 -26.25 6.45 21.42
C PRO A 258 -25.16 6.43 20.38
N ASP A 259 -25.45 6.87 19.16
CA ASP A 259 -24.44 6.98 18.09
C ASP A 259 -23.48 8.17 18.32
N ALA A 260 -23.91 9.17 19.07
CA ALA A 260 -23.09 10.31 19.47
C ALA A 260 -22.33 10.06 20.80
N LEU A 261 -22.58 8.96 21.52
CA LEU A 261 -21.84 8.60 22.71
C LEU A 261 -20.63 7.77 22.38
N ASN A 262 -19.51 8.12 22.97
CA ASN A 262 -18.29 7.33 22.93
C ASN A 262 -17.97 6.79 24.32
N VAL A 263 -17.66 5.50 24.39
CA VAL A 263 -17.09 4.88 25.58
C VAL A 263 -15.59 4.75 25.32
N THR A 264 -14.81 5.58 25.99
CA THR A 264 -13.36 5.44 26.02
C THR A 264 -12.94 4.78 27.32
N ILE A 265 -11.88 4.00 27.27
CA ILE A 265 -11.34 3.29 28.41
C ILE A 265 -9.91 3.79 28.57
N ASP A 266 -9.62 4.33 29.74
CA ASP A 266 -8.25 4.66 30.10
C ASP A 266 -7.47 3.34 30.13
N ASN A 267 -6.40 3.24 29.36
CA ASN A 267 -5.64 2.01 29.24
C ASN A 267 -6.41 0.80 28.63
N TYR A 268 -7.19 1.02 27.58
CA TYR A 268 -7.95 -0.04 26.87
C TYR A 268 -7.07 -1.14 26.25
N ARG A 269 -5.76 -0.93 26.14
CA ARG A 269 -4.84 -1.89 25.54
C ARG A 269 -4.55 -3.05 26.46
N PHE A 270 -4.30 -2.78 27.79
CA PHE A 270 -4.01 -3.82 28.79
C PHE A 270 -4.33 -3.31 30.17
N PHE A 271 -4.75 -4.22 31.03
CA PHE A 271 -5.05 -3.91 32.42
C PHE A 271 -3.82 -3.42 33.19
N GLN A 272 -4.07 -2.41 34.04
CA GLN A 272 -3.17 -2.06 35.12
C GLN A 272 -3.01 -3.24 36.09
N PRO A 273 -1.92 -3.35 36.85
CA PRO A 273 -1.72 -4.44 37.81
C PRO A 273 -2.82 -4.61 38.84
N ASP A 274 -3.57 -3.56 39.15
CA ASP A 274 -4.73 -3.59 40.05
C ASP A 274 -6.03 -4.06 39.39
N ARG A 275 -5.99 -4.33 38.05
CA ARG A 275 -7.13 -4.76 37.23
C ARG A 275 -8.35 -3.85 37.27
N THR A 276 -8.17 -2.57 37.47
CA THR A 276 -9.27 -1.60 37.43
C THR A 276 -9.28 -0.91 36.08
N ALA A 277 -10.38 -1.09 35.34
CA ALA A 277 -10.63 -0.33 34.11
C ALA A 277 -11.36 0.97 34.47
N VAL A 278 -10.77 2.11 34.15
CA VAL A 278 -11.43 3.41 34.24
C VAL A 278 -12.02 3.73 32.87
N MET A 279 -13.31 3.98 32.87
CA MET A 279 -14.09 4.18 31.66
C MET A 279 -14.74 5.56 31.66
N PHE A 280 -14.77 6.17 30.50
CA PHE A 280 -15.38 7.49 30.30
C PHE A 280 -16.49 7.36 29.27
N VAL A 281 -17.66 7.89 29.59
CA VAL A 281 -18.73 8.10 28.62
C VAL A 281 -18.74 9.57 28.27
N GLY A 282 -18.33 9.88 27.08
CA GLY A 282 -18.29 11.20 26.48
C GLY A 282 -19.15 11.26 25.23
N LEU A 283 -19.11 12.38 24.56
CA LEU A 283 -19.58 12.43 23.17
C LEU A 283 -18.55 11.77 22.27
N ALA A 284 -19.03 11.07 21.25
CA ALA A 284 -18.19 10.56 20.22
C ALA A 284 -17.38 11.72 19.64
N ASP A 285 -16.09 11.62 19.73
CA ASP A 285 -15.22 12.49 18.96
C ASP A 285 -15.42 12.06 17.51
N LEU A 286 -16.21 12.79 16.77
CA LEU A 286 -16.39 12.58 15.35
C LEU A 286 -15.11 12.88 14.58
N GLN A 287 -14.09 13.34 15.30
CA GLN A 287 -12.72 13.54 14.83
C GLN A 287 -11.80 12.45 15.37
N GLU A 288 -11.69 11.38 14.66
CA GLU A 288 -10.72 10.35 15.02
C GLU A 288 -9.24 10.79 14.89
N ARG A 289 -8.94 11.99 14.41
CA ARG A 289 -7.62 12.64 14.40
C ARG A 289 -7.78 14.15 14.24
N ALA A 290 -8.18 14.84 15.30
CA ALA A 290 -7.88 16.27 15.35
C ALA A 290 -6.46 16.47 15.88
N PRO A 291 -5.70 17.47 15.40
CA PRO A 291 -4.54 17.97 16.12
C PRO A 291 -4.93 18.36 17.55
N GLU A 292 -3.99 18.27 18.49
CA GLU A 292 -4.21 18.61 19.91
C GLU A 292 -4.74 20.03 20.15
N ASP A 293 -4.82 20.86 19.11
CA ASP A 293 -5.24 22.28 19.14
C ASP A 293 -6.68 22.52 18.65
N ALA A 294 -7.49 21.47 18.38
CA ALA A 294 -8.87 21.66 17.93
C ALA A 294 -9.79 22.07 19.09
N GLU A 295 -10.45 23.24 18.90
CA GLU A 295 -11.39 23.80 19.86
C GLU A 295 -12.54 22.82 20.21
N PRO A 296 -13.11 22.87 21.41
CA PRO A 296 -14.11 21.91 21.92
C PRO A 296 -15.47 21.92 21.21
N HIS A 297 -15.66 22.70 20.17
CA HIS A 297 -16.98 22.97 19.55
C HIS A 297 -17.48 21.92 18.56
N ASP A 298 -16.70 20.88 18.25
CA ASP A 298 -17.04 19.89 17.22
C ASP A 298 -17.78 18.64 17.73
N ARG A 299 -18.35 18.70 18.91
CA ARG A 299 -19.05 17.55 19.51
C ARG A 299 -20.56 17.68 19.34
N ALA A 300 -21.14 16.76 18.59
CA ALA A 300 -22.53 16.88 18.18
C ALA A 300 -23.51 16.24 19.18
N VAL A 301 -24.07 17.03 20.07
CA VAL A 301 -25.37 16.71 20.66
C VAL A 301 -26.44 17.22 19.68
N PRO A 302 -27.50 16.43 19.39
CA PRO A 302 -28.60 16.92 18.56
C PRO A 302 -29.10 18.27 19.05
N PRO A 303 -29.05 19.33 18.24
CA PRO A 303 -29.62 20.62 18.64
C PRO A 303 -31.14 20.43 18.91
N GLY A 304 -31.65 21.01 19.98
CA GLY A 304 -33.07 20.87 20.37
C GLY A 304 -33.33 19.72 21.34
N LEU A 305 -32.35 18.92 21.73
CA LEU A 305 -32.49 17.98 22.84
C LEU A 305 -32.36 18.73 24.18
N ASP A 306 -33.49 19.12 24.76
CA ASP A 306 -33.54 19.96 25.98
C ASP A 306 -33.83 19.13 27.26
N SER A 307 -34.19 17.86 27.10
CA SER A 307 -34.51 16.99 28.23
C SER A 307 -33.25 16.31 28.77
N ALA A 308 -33.14 16.24 30.08
CA ALA A 308 -32.11 15.49 30.74
C ALA A 308 -32.36 13.98 30.65
N LEU A 309 -31.29 13.26 30.36
CA LEU A 309 -31.30 11.82 30.16
C LEU A 309 -30.91 11.07 31.42
N THR A 310 -31.36 9.83 31.52
CA THR A 310 -30.83 8.84 32.45
C THR A 310 -30.19 7.69 31.69
N GLY A 311 -29.36 6.91 32.35
CA GLY A 311 -28.75 5.79 31.70
C GLY A 311 -28.22 4.73 32.66
N LYS A 312 -27.71 3.68 32.10
CA LYS A 312 -26.97 2.65 32.85
C LYS A 312 -25.82 2.13 32.01
N VAL A 313 -24.76 1.79 32.69
CA VAL A 313 -23.59 1.08 32.12
C VAL A 313 -23.70 -0.37 32.56
N ILE A 314 -23.70 -1.27 31.62
CA ILE A 314 -23.74 -2.71 31.84
C ILE A 314 -22.42 -3.32 31.39
N VAL A 315 -21.74 -4.01 32.29
CA VAL A 315 -20.53 -4.77 31.97
C VAL A 315 -20.90 -6.23 31.82
N ARG A 316 -20.57 -6.83 30.67
CA ARG A 316 -20.81 -8.24 30.36
C ARG A 316 -19.52 -8.97 30.09
N SER A 317 -19.48 -10.26 30.42
CA SER A 317 -18.42 -11.19 30.01
C SER A 317 -18.57 -11.58 28.55
N ARG A 318 -17.56 -12.29 28.02
CA ARG A 318 -17.55 -12.82 26.64
C ARG A 318 -18.81 -13.61 26.26
N ASP A 319 -19.30 -14.41 27.20
CA ASP A 319 -20.49 -15.26 27.03
C ASP A 319 -21.81 -14.51 27.26
N GLY A 320 -21.75 -13.19 27.42
CA GLY A 320 -22.93 -12.31 27.57
C GLY A 320 -23.49 -12.21 28.98
N LYS A 321 -22.90 -12.89 29.99
CA LYS A 321 -23.32 -12.80 31.38
C LYS A 321 -23.14 -11.36 31.89
N GLU A 322 -24.18 -10.80 32.46
CA GLU A 322 -24.14 -9.48 33.12
C GLU A 322 -23.33 -9.60 34.42
N LEU A 323 -22.29 -8.82 34.56
CA LEU A 323 -21.35 -8.85 35.68
C LEU A 323 -21.62 -7.68 36.64
N GLU A 324 -21.93 -6.52 36.09
CA GLU A 324 -22.23 -5.31 36.85
C GLU A 324 -23.13 -4.37 36.07
N THR A 325 -24.00 -3.66 36.81
CA THR A 325 -24.82 -2.60 36.24
C THR A 325 -24.68 -1.34 37.11
N ILE A 326 -24.19 -0.28 36.51
CA ILE A 326 -23.95 1.02 37.13
C ILE A 326 -25.03 1.98 36.63
N LYS A 327 -25.83 2.54 37.48
CA LYS A 327 -26.83 3.56 37.12
C LYS A 327 -26.14 4.90 36.91
N LEU A 328 -26.37 5.51 35.78
CA LEU A 328 -25.94 6.88 35.51
C LEU A 328 -26.96 7.83 36.08
N ALA A 329 -26.50 8.80 36.88
CA ALA A 329 -27.36 9.89 37.35
C ALA A 329 -27.93 10.68 36.17
N LYS A 330 -29.01 11.41 36.39
CA LYS A 330 -29.59 12.31 35.39
C LYS A 330 -28.52 13.24 34.84
N PHE A 331 -28.30 13.24 33.53
CA PHE A 331 -27.23 14.01 32.86
C PHE A 331 -27.76 14.79 31.67
N ASP A 332 -27.12 15.93 31.43
CA ASP A 332 -27.34 16.77 30.26
C ASP A 332 -26.30 16.36 29.22
N PRO A 333 -26.70 15.83 28.07
CA PRO A 333 -25.76 15.39 27.02
C PRO A 333 -24.88 16.52 26.53
N LYS A 334 -25.33 17.78 26.53
CA LYS A 334 -24.54 18.95 26.11
C LYS A 334 -23.33 19.18 27.01
N LYS A 335 -23.37 18.74 28.26
CA LYS A 335 -22.24 18.86 29.20
C LYS A 335 -21.20 17.78 29.07
N LEU A 336 -21.50 16.67 28.38
CA LEU A 336 -20.56 15.57 28.16
C LEU A 336 -19.37 15.97 27.33
N ALA A 337 -19.50 17.00 26.51
CA ALA A 337 -18.43 17.56 25.70
C ALA A 337 -17.22 18.02 26.54
N GLY A 338 -17.48 18.75 27.61
CA GLY A 338 -16.44 19.26 28.49
C GLY A 338 -16.16 18.40 29.74
N LYS A 339 -17.10 17.50 30.09
CA LYS A 339 -17.00 16.68 31.31
C LYS A 339 -17.62 15.31 31.10
N PRO A 340 -16.84 14.34 30.60
CA PRO A 340 -17.32 12.98 30.43
C PRO A 340 -17.72 12.35 31.75
N LEU A 341 -18.73 11.49 31.74
CA LEU A 341 -19.08 10.66 32.88
C LEU A 341 -18.00 9.61 33.09
N THR A 342 -17.46 9.57 34.28
CA THR A 342 -16.39 8.64 34.64
C THR A 342 -16.93 7.54 35.52
N PHE A 343 -16.60 6.31 35.27
CA PHE A 343 -16.87 5.16 36.08
C PHE A 343 -15.72 4.16 35.99
N SER A 344 -15.63 3.28 36.99
CA SER A 344 -14.60 2.25 37.00
C SER A 344 -15.21 0.88 37.23
N TYR A 345 -14.61 -0.11 36.66
CA TYR A 345 -14.98 -1.51 36.82
C TYR A 345 -13.73 -2.32 37.18
N ARG A 346 -13.86 -3.14 38.19
CA ARG A 346 -12.82 -4.08 38.61
C ARG A 346 -13.34 -5.52 38.49
N PRO A 347 -12.78 -6.32 37.56
CA PRO A 347 -13.17 -7.72 37.46
C PRO A 347 -12.98 -8.49 38.74
N ARG A 348 -13.98 -9.29 39.14
CA ARG A 348 -13.85 -10.20 40.28
C ARG A 348 -13.07 -11.44 39.80
N LYS A 349 -12.34 -12.08 40.72
CA LYS A 349 -11.54 -13.28 40.40
C LYS A 349 -12.39 -14.43 39.82
N ALA A 350 -13.67 -14.49 40.22
CA ALA A 350 -14.62 -15.49 39.70
C ALA A 350 -15.21 -15.16 38.31
N ASP A 351 -15.06 -13.94 37.85
CA ASP A 351 -15.69 -13.44 36.64
C ASP A 351 -14.61 -13.02 35.59
N THR A 352 -13.42 -13.66 35.64
CA THR A 352 -12.35 -13.39 34.68
C THR A 352 -12.78 -13.81 33.29
N SER A 353 -12.72 -12.87 32.36
CA SER A 353 -13.02 -13.06 30.95
C SER A 353 -11.90 -12.47 30.11
N PRO A 354 -11.53 -13.07 28.98
CA PRO A 354 -10.50 -12.51 28.10
C PRO A 354 -10.91 -11.16 27.53
N PHE A 355 -12.20 -10.91 27.41
CA PHE A 355 -12.72 -9.58 27.13
C PHE A 355 -14.09 -9.35 27.78
N TYR A 356 -14.43 -8.09 27.95
CA TYR A 356 -15.70 -7.62 28.47
C TYR A 356 -16.39 -6.71 27.47
N VAL A 357 -17.70 -6.69 27.48
CA VAL A 357 -18.51 -5.76 26.70
C VAL A 357 -19.09 -4.72 27.67
N VAL A 358 -18.75 -3.47 27.45
CA VAL A 358 -19.38 -2.35 28.15
C VAL A 358 -20.47 -1.81 27.26
N GLN A 359 -21.69 -1.86 27.76
CA GLN A 359 -22.88 -1.39 27.09
C GLN A 359 -23.44 -0.18 27.86
N VAL A 360 -23.62 0.94 27.20
CA VAL A 360 -24.25 2.12 27.76
C VAL A 360 -25.63 2.25 27.16
N GLU A 361 -26.65 2.14 28.01
CA GLU A 361 -28.04 2.37 27.64
C GLU A 361 -28.49 3.75 28.13
N VAL A 362 -29.24 4.43 27.26
CA VAL A 362 -29.73 5.78 27.51
C VAL A 362 -31.26 5.78 27.50
N TYR A 363 -31.86 6.53 28.41
CA TYR A 363 -33.30 6.64 28.60
C TYR A 363 -33.73 8.10 28.65
N LEU A 364 -34.80 8.45 27.96
CA LEU A 364 -35.50 9.72 28.04
C LEU A 364 -36.83 9.49 28.81
N ASP A 365 -37.01 10.17 29.94
CA ASP A 365 -38.21 10.05 30.80
C ASP A 365 -38.57 8.59 31.13
N GLY A 366 -37.54 7.74 31.32
CA GLY A 366 -37.72 6.33 31.63
C GLY A 366 -37.96 5.42 30.42
N VAL A 367 -38.10 5.98 29.22
CA VAL A 367 -38.26 5.22 27.99
C VAL A 367 -36.89 4.98 27.36
N PHE A 368 -36.61 3.73 26.97
CA PHE A 368 -35.37 3.36 26.31
C PHE A 368 -35.17 4.15 24.99
N ALA A 369 -34.09 4.90 24.89
CA ALA A 369 -33.76 5.73 23.75
C ALA A 369 -32.75 5.07 22.81
N GLY A 370 -31.84 4.25 23.37
CA GLY A 370 -30.85 3.54 22.58
C GLY A 370 -29.64 3.07 23.42
N ARG A 371 -28.70 2.40 22.78
CA ARG A 371 -27.50 1.92 23.43
C ARG A 371 -26.27 2.02 22.52
N THR A 372 -25.11 2.21 23.15
CA THR A 372 -23.80 2.01 22.52
C THR A 372 -23.01 0.96 23.29
N GLU A 373 -22.09 0.30 22.64
CA GLU A 373 -21.27 -0.73 23.28
C GLU A 373 -19.81 -0.68 22.82
N ARG A 374 -18.89 -1.05 23.72
CA ARG A 374 -17.47 -1.20 23.46
C ARG A 374 -16.95 -2.48 24.11
N LYS A 375 -15.99 -3.12 23.44
CA LYS A 375 -15.22 -4.23 24.02
C LYS A 375 -13.94 -3.69 24.63
N PHE A 376 -13.54 -4.28 25.75
CA PHE A 376 -12.22 -4.09 26.32
C PHE A 376 -11.63 -5.42 26.79
N TYR A 377 -10.33 -5.54 26.74
CA TYR A 377 -9.62 -6.78 26.99
C TYR A 377 -8.89 -6.75 28.33
N CYS A 378 -8.97 -7.86 29.06
CA CYS A 378 -8.34 -8.04 30.35
C CYS A 378 -7.48 -9.28 30.33
N ILE A 379 -6.24 -9.13 29.88
CA ILE A 379 -5.30 -10.25 29.82
C ILE A 379 -4.18 -9.96 30.81
N GLU A 380 -4.29 -10.54 32.01
CA GLU A 380 -3.28 -10.37 33.04
C GLU A 380 -1.94 -10.93 32.61
N GLY A 381 -0.86 -10.16 32.79
CA GLY A 381 0.49 -10.62 32.56
C GLY A 381 0.90 -10.73 31.07
N ILE A 382 0.08 -10.22 30.12
CA ILE A 382 0.44 -10.36 28.69
C ILE A 382 1.70 -9.58 28.34
N GLN A 383 1.93 -8.41 28.95
CA GLN A 383 3.11 -7.60 28.68
C GLN A 383 4.37 -8.25 29.28
N GLU A 384 4.26 -8.79 30.50
CA GLU A 384 5.32 -9.54 31.15
C GLU A 384 5.68 -10.78 30.34
N LEU A 385 4.66 -11.54 29.91
CA LEU A 385 4.85 -12.73 29.07
C LEU A 385 5.48 -12.36 27.73
N ALA A 386 5.02 -11.29 27.08
CA ALA A 386 5.61 -10.81 25.83
C ALA A 386 7.08 -10.40 26.04
N GLY A 387 7.39 -9.70 27.13
CA GLY A 387 8.76 -9.32 27.49
C GLY A 387 9.67 -10.52 27.79
N GLU A 388 9.14 -11.57 28.42
CA GLU A 388 9.89 -12.84 28.64
C GLU A 388 10.17 -13.56 27.31
N VAL A 389 9.17 -13.68 26.46
CA VAL A 389 9.31 -14.27 25.12
C VAL A 389 10.33 -13.50 24.30
N GLN A 390 10.28 -12.17 24.33
CA GLN A 390 11.24 -11.32 23.64
C GLN A 390 12.68 -11.55 24.12
N LYS A 391 12.92 -11.54 25.45
CA LYS A 391 14.26 -11.82 26.02
C LYS A 391 14.81 -13.17 25.60
N ARG A 392 13.94 -14.19 25.54
CA ARG A 392 14.33 -15.54 25.10
C ARG A 392 14.64 -15.55 23.59
N ALA A 393 13.86 -14.84 22.77
CA ALA A 393 14.15 -14.67 21.35
C ALA A 393 15.49 -13.95 21.11
N GLU A 394 15.79 -12.91 21.89
CA GLU A 394 17.08 -12.21 21.84
C GLU A 394 18.25 -13.11 22.17
N LYS A 395 18.08 -14.00 23.15
CA LYS A 395 19.09 -15.00 23.51
C LYS A 395 19.36 -15.94 22.34
N PHE A 396 18.31 -16.51 21.73
CA PHE A 396 18.45 -17.38 20.56
C PHE A 396 19.15 -16.65 19.40
N TYR A 397 18.76 -15.40 19.13
CA TYR A 397 19.37 -14.61 18.09
C TYR A 397 20.88 -14.39 18.29
N LYS A 398 21.29 -14.12 19.55
CA LYS A 398 22.72 -13.89 19.89
C LYS A 398 23.55 -15.15 19.87
N GLU A 399 22.94 -16.31 20.15
CA GLU A 399 23.62 -17.62 20.23
C GLU A 399 23.81 -18.31 18.87
N ARG A 400 23.14 -17.81 17.80
CA ARG A 400 23.27 -18.38 16.46
C ARG A 400 24.49 -17.80 15.73
N ALA A 401 25.24 -18.67 15.06
CA ALA A 401 26.21 -18.24 14.05
C ALA A 401 25.51 -17.56 12.87
N GLU A 402 26.20 -16.67 12.17
CA GLU A 402 25.59 -15.88 11.08
C GLU A 402 24.87 -16.76 10.04
N ASP A 403 25.51 -17.83 9.58
CA ASP A 403 24.91 -18.74 8.59
C ASP A 403 23.71 -19.52 9.12
N GLU A 404 23.76 -19.95 10.38
CA GLU A 404 22.65 -20.65 11.05
C GLU A 404 21.46 -19.74 11.29
N LEU A 405 21.69 -18.44 11.55
CA LEU A 405 20.65 -17.45 11.82
C LEU A 405 19.65 -17.37 10.66
N TYR A 406 20.14 -17.32 9.43
CA TYR A 406 19.31 -17.15 8.24
C TYR A 406 18.64 -18.44 7.78
N GLU A 407 19.05 -19.59 8.30
CA GLU A 407 18.44 -20.90 8.05
C GLU A 407 17.45 -21.30 9.16
N ASP A 408 17.43 -20.60 10.32
CA ASP A 408 16.56 -20.90 11.45
C ASP A 408 15.12 -20.37 11.25
N ARG A 409 14.27 -21.19 10.67
CA ARG A 409 12.87 -20.88 10.40
C ARG A 409 12.04 -20.68 11.67
N ASP A 410 12.38 -21.36 12.76
CA ASP A 410 11.66 -21.23 14.04
C ASP A 410 11.94 -19.87 14.67
N LEU A 411 13.20 -19.43 14.63
CA LEU A 411 13.56 -18.10 15.07
C LEU A 411 12.94 -17.02 14.18
N ALA A 412 12.96 -17.19 12.86
CA ALA A 412 12.32 -16.28 11.93
C ALA A 412 10.82 -16.10 12.23
N TYR A 413 10.11 -17.23 12.47
CA TYR A 413 8.70 -17.21 12.83
C TYR A 413 8.46 -16.50 14.17
N LEU A 414 9.27 -16.79 15.17
CA LEU A 414 9.21 -16.16 16.49
C LEU A 414 9.39 -14.64 16.38
N LEU A 415 10.38 -14.18 15.61
CA LEU A 415 10.61 -12.76 15.37
C LEU A 415 9.43 -12.10 14.67
N LEU A 416 8.81 -12.76 13.68
CA LEU A 416 7.60 -12.25 13.04
C LEU A 416 6.46 -12.05 14.04
N LYS A 417 6.21 -13.02 14.94
CA LYS A 417 5.12 -12.90 15.94
C LYS A 417 5.35 -11.75 16.90
N LEU A 418 6.58 -11.52 17.31
CA LEU A 418 6.96 -10.35 18.13
C LEU A 418 6.82 -9.03 17.34
N GLU A 419 7.18 -9.03 16.06
CA GLU A 419 6.99 -7.87 15.19
C GLU A 419 5.50 -7.55 14.99
N GLN A 420 4.67 -8.56 14.72
CA GLN A 420 3.21 -8.40 14.63
C GLN A 420 2.63 -7.87 15.93
N LEU A 421 3.08 -8.38 17.07
CA LEU A 421 2.65 -7.89 18.38
C LEU A 421 3.03 -6.43 18.58
N LYS A 422 4.25 -6.02 18.26
CA LYS A 422 4.70 -4.63 18.34
C LYS A 422 3.90 -3.72 17.41
N LEU A 423 3.65 -4.14 16.19
CA LEU A 423 2.80 -3.41 15.25
C LEU A 423 1.38 -3.22 15.79
N LEU A 424 0.81 -4.24 16.47
CA LEU A 424 -0.49 -4.11 17.14
C LEU A 424 -0.46 -3.06 18.24
N TYR A 425 0.63 -2.95 19.01
CA TYR A 425 0.77 -1.93 20.04
C TYR A 425 0.97 -0.52 19.48
N ASP A 426 1.74 -0.39 18.39
CA ASP A 426 2.10 0.90 17.80
C ASP A 426 0.98 1.47 16.92
N THR A 427 0.17 0.60 16.30
CA THR A 427 -1.05 1.03 15.63
C THR A 427 -2.11 1.29 16.69
N GLU A 428 -2.70 2.48 16.70
CA GLU A 428 -3.94 2.77 17.44
C GLU A 428 -5.09 1.93 16.86
N SER A 429 -4.91 0.62 16.86
CA SER A 429 -5.87 -0.32 16.29
C SER A 429 -7.13 -0.30 17.16
N ARG A 430 -8.15 0.37 16.67
CA ARG A 430 -9.51 0.36 17.21
C ARG A 430 -10.26 -0.92 16.86
N SER A 431 -9.56 -1.94 16.38
CA SER A 431 -10.13 -3.23 16.04
C SER A 431 -10.70 -3.89 17.28
N TYR A 432 -11.96 -4.33 17.20
CA TYR A 432 -12.65 -5.09 18.25
C TYR A 432 -11.97 -6.43 18.57
N THR A 433 -11.06 -6.89 17.73
CA THR A 433 -10.33 -8.17 17.87
C THR A 433 -8.90 -7.99 18.40
N PHE A 434 -8.49 -6.77 18.71
CA PHE A 434 -7.11 -6.44 19.09
C PHE A 434 -6.56 -7.35 20.22
N GLY A 435 -7.28 -7.46 21.32
CA GLY A 435 -6.81 -8.24 22.48
C GLY A 435 -6.78 -9.75 22.20
N GLU A 436 -7.74 -10.29 21.47
CA GLU A 436 -7.76 -11.70 21.08
C GLU A 436 -6.55 -11.99 20.17
N HIS A 437 -6.27 -11.10 19.24
CA HIS A 437 -5.14 -11.21 18.32
C HIS A 437 -3.80 -11.09 19.06
N ALA A 438 -3.66 -10.11 19.95
CA ALA A 438 -2.45 -9.94 20.76
C ALA A 438 -2.19 -11.17 21.63
N LEU A 439 -3.22 -11.70 22.29
CA LEU A 439 -3.09 -12.93 23.08
C LEU A 439 -2.66 -14.12 22.22
N ALA A 440 -3.30 -14.31 21.06
CA ALA A 440 -2.96 -15.38 20.15
C ALA A 440 -1.50 -15.32 19.70
N LEU A 441 -1.01 -14.11 19.35
CA LEU A 441 0.39 -13.89 18.95
C LEU A 441 1.37 -14.23 20.07
N VAL A 442 1.09 -13.81 21.31
CA VAL A 442 1.99 -14.06 22.45
C VAL A 442 2.02 -15.55 22.80
N LEU A 443 0.87 -16.21 22.83
CA LEU A 443 0.80 -17.65 23.11
C LEU A 443 1.46 -18.50 22.02
N ASP A 444 1.31 -18.11 20.77
CA ASP A 444 1.98 -18.78 19.66
C ASP A 444 3.50 -18.58 19.71
N ALA A 445 3.95 -17.35 20.00
CA ALA A 445 5.36 -17.05 20.22
C ALA A 445 5.94 -17.82 21.41
N GLN A 446 5.24 -17.90 22.54
CA GLN A 446 5.64 -18.69 23.70
C GLN A 446 5.78 -20.18 23.35
N LYS A 447 4.79 -20.75 22.69
CA LYS A 447 4.84 -22.13 22.23
C LYS A 447 6.04 -22.38 21.33
N ARG A 448 6.35 -21.45 20.45
CA ARG A 448 7.53 -21.54 19.56
C ARG A 448 8.84 -21.56 20.35
N VAL A 449 8.98 -20.69 21.33
CA VAL A 449 10.14 -20.69 22.23
C VAL A 449 10.31 -22.02 22.94
N GLU A 450 9.23 -22.60 23.49
CA GLU A 450 9.27 -23.92 24.16
C GLU A 450 9.71 -25.06 23.22
N ILE A 451 9.29 -25.00 21.97
CA ILE A 451 9.71 -25.93 20.91
C ILE A 451 11.21 -25.80 20.63
N MET A 452 11.70 -24.57 20.49
CA MET A 452 13.12 -24.30 20.23
C MET A 452 14.00 -24.74 21.39
N GLU A 453 13.57 -24.54 22.64
CA GLU A 453 14.30 -25.00 23.84
C GLU A 453 14.40 -26.53 23.93
N LYS A 454 13.36 -27.23 23.51
CA LYS A 454 13.34 -28.69 23.46
C LYS A 454 14.09 -29.24 22.24
N ARG A 455 14.67 -28.36 21.39
CA ARG A 455 15.33 -28.76 20.13
C ARG A 455 14.44 -29.59 19.21
N MET A 456 13.15 -29.37 19.26
CA MET A 456 12.18 -29.98 18.36
C MET A 456 12.07 -29.17 17.09
N HIS A 457 11.88 -29.81 15.96
CA HIS A 457 11.67 -29.15 14.68
C HIS A 457 10.22 -29.36 14.20
N PRO A 458 9.27 -28.53 14.59
CA PRO A 458 7.85 -28.78 14.34
C PRO A 458 7.37 -28.40 12.94
N LEU A 459 8.21 -27.79 12.11
CA LEU A 459 7.78 -27.28 10.82
C LEU A 459 7.88 -28.33 9.70
N ASN A 460 7.07 -29.37 9.79
CA ASN A 460 6.55 -30.05 8.62
C ASN A 460 5.02 -29.93 8.67
N PRO A 461 4.47 -28.80 8.26
CA PRO A 461 3.05 -28.61 8.28
C PRO A 461 2.41 -29.57 7.29
N GLY A 462 1.37 -30.26 7.73
CA GLY A 462 0.53 -31.08 6.89
C GLY A 462 -0.20 -30.23 5.83
N PRO A 463 -1.22 -30.81 5.17
CA PRO A 463 -2.07 -30.07 4.25
C PRO A 463 -2.72 -28.85 4.91
N GLY A 464 -3.03 -27.82 4.11
CA GLY A 464 -3.66 -26.58 4.55
C GLY A 464 -2.85 -25.32 4.26
N LEU A 465 -3.33 -24.19 4.79
CA LEU A 465 -2.67 -22.89 4.67
C LEU A 465 -1.73 -22.66 5.86
N HIS A 466 -0.50 -22.32 5.56
CA HIS A 466 0.55 -22.10 6.56
C HIS A 466 1.28 -20.78 6.31
N GLU A 467 1.62 -20.07 7.39
CA GLU A 467 2.50 -18.93 7.36
C GLU A 467 3.95 -19.41 7.61
N PHE A 468 4.81 -19.17 6.65
CA PHE A 468 6.25 -19.38 6.76
C PHE A 468 6.98 -18.05 6.86
N VAL A 469 8.19 -18.09 7.36
CA VAL A 469 9.00 -16.89 7.55
C VAL A 469 10.45 -17.20 7.25
N TYR A 470 11.17 -16.23 6.70
CA TYR A 470 12.63 -16.25 6.64
C TYR A 470 13.21 -14.93 7.17
N ILE A 471 14.44 -14.97 7.66
CA ILE A 471 15.19 -13.76 8.02
C ILE A 471 15.93 -13.26 6.79
N SER A 472 15.66 -12.02 6.39
CA SER A 472 16.33 -11.42 5.24
C SER A 472 17.78 -11.11 5.52
N ARG A 473 18.68 -11.55 4.65
CA ARG A 473 20.10 -11.17 4.71
C ARG A 473 20.38 -9.70 4.40
N VAL A 474 19.38 -8.99 3.88
CA VAL A 474 19.51 -7.58 3.50
C VAL A 474 19.49 -6.67 4.74
N ASP A 475 18.56 -6.90 5.66
CA ASP A 475 18.22 -5.99 6.75
C ASP A 475 17.82 -6.68 8.06
N ASP A 476 18.07 -7.98 8.20
CA ASP A 476 17.71 -8.83 9.34
C ASP A 476 16.21 -8.87 9.68
N SER A 477 15.35 -8.41 8.78
CA SER A 477 13.91 -8.41 9.01
C SER A 477 13.27 -9.78 8.76
N ALA A 478 12.27 -10.13 9.55
CA ALA A 478 11.45 -11.31 9.34
C ALA A 478 10.48 -11.08 8.17
N GLN A 479 10.56 -11.90 7.11
CA GLN A 479 9.74 -11.78 5.91
C GLN A 479 8.80 -12.97 5.80
N PRO A 480 7.47 -12.75 5.91
CA PRO A 480 6.50 -13.80 5.84
C PRO A 480 6.13 -14.18 4.39
N TYR A 481 5.72 -15.42 4.22
CA TYR A 481 5.07 -15.90 3.00
C TYR A 481 4.07 -17.00 3.34
N LEU A 482 2.98 -17.07 2.59
CA LEU A 482 1.97 -18.12 2.78
C LEU A 482 2.26 -19.30 1.86
N VAL A 483 2.00 -20.49 2.37
CA VAL A 483 2.04 -21.72 1.59
C VAL A 483 0.74 -22.49 1.79
N TYR A 484 0.05 -22.79 0.71
CA TYR A 484 -1.08 -23.71 0.74
C TYR A 484 -0.64 -25.07 0.18
N VAL A 485 -0.79 -26.11 0.99
CA VAL A 485 -0.47 -27.50 0.63
C VAL A 485 -1.79 -28.26 0.49
N PRO A 486 -2.15 -28.73 -0.73
CA PRO A 486 -3.39 -29.49 -0.90
C PRO A 486 -3.32 -30.85 -0.23
N LEU A 487 -4.48 -31.40 0.16
CA LEU A 487 -4.61 -32.74 0.74
C LEU A 487 -4.01 -33.84 -0.15
N SER A 488 -4.08 -33.64 -1.45
CA SER A 488 -3.57 -34.57 -2.47
C SER A 488 -2.04 -34.52 -2.66
N TYR A 489 -1.34 -33.58 -2.03
CA TYR A 489 0.11 -33.47 -2.18
C TYR A 489 0.84 -34.73 -1.73
N ASN A 490 1.73 -35.20 -2.58
CA ASN A 490 2.60 -36.33 -2.32
C ASN A 490 4.05 -35.98 -2.65
N ALA A 491 4.89 -35.92 -1.63
CA ALA A 491 6.29 -35.55 -1.78
C ALA A 491 7.09 -36.46 -2.73
N LEU A 492 6.67 -37.71 -2.93
CA LEU A 492 7.33 -38.63 -3.88
C LEU A 492 6.96 -38.35 -5.34
N LYS A 493 5.76 -37.82 -5.58
CA LYS A 493 5.27 -37.52 -6.94
C LYS A 493 5.58 -36.08 -7.35
N GLY A 494 5.64 -35.18 -6.39
CA GLY A 494 5.70 -33.76 -6.65
C GLY A 494 4.34 -33.14 -7.01
N ALA A 495 4.32 -31.83 -7.20
CA ALA A 495 3.14 -31.07 -7.60
C ALA A 495 3.50 -29.82 -8.39
N PRO A 496 2.58 -29.29 -9.23
CA PRO A 496 2.72 -27.95 -9.81
C PRO A 496 2.61 -26.88 -8.74
N LEU A 497 3.13 -25.69 -9.03
CA LEU A 497 3.18 -24.56 -8.12
C LEU A 497 2.57 -23.30 -8.76
N ILE A 498 1.79 -22.57 -7.97
CA ILE A 498 1.40 -21.20 -8.27
C ILE A 498 2.12 -20.27 -7.30
N VAL A 499 2.81 -19.27 -7.82
CA VAL A 499 3.30 -18.11 -7.08
C VAL A 499 2.28 -17.00 -7.27
N TYR A 500 1.60 -16.58 -6.20
CA TYR A 500 0.53 -15.59 -6.26
C TYR A 500 0.96 -14.27 -5.62
N LEU A 501 0.86 -13.19 -6.37
CA LEU A 501 1.21 -11.84 -5.99
C LEU A 501 -0.04 -11.02 -5.66
N HIS A 502 -0.08 -10.42 -4.47
CA HIS A 502 -1.22 -9.65 -3.99
C HIS A 502 -1.35 -8.28 -4.70
N GLY A 503 -2.54 -7.67 -4.62
CA GLY A 503 -2.79 -6.31 -5.08
C GLY A 503 -2.24 -5.26 -4.11
N TYR A 504 -2.26 -3.99 -4.55
CA TYR A 504 -1.94 -2.86 -3.68
C TYR A 504 -3.01 -2.70 -2.60
N ASP A 505 -2.57 -2.47 -1.37
CA ASP A 505 -3.42 -2.11 -0.24
C ASP A 505 -2.64 -1.14 0.66
N TYR A 506 -3.17 0.08 0.84
CA TYR A 506 -2.50 1.11 1.63
C TYR A 506 -2.39 0.77 3.12
N GLU A 507 -3.26 -0.10 3.64
CA GLU A 507 -3.20 -0.60 5.02
C GLU A 507 -2.32 -1.85 5.17
N LEU A 508 -1.75 -2.35 4.08
CA LEU A 508 -0.98 -3.58 4.09
C LEU A 508 0.20 -3.51 5.04
N ASN A 509 0.22 -4.42 5.97
CA ASN A 509 1.32 -4.62 6.91
C ASN A 509 1.39 -6.11 7.29
N LYS A 510 2.35 -6.51 8.11
CA LYS A 510 2.55 -7.91 8.47
C LYS A 510 1.45 -8.54 9.35
N ILE A 511 0.41 -7.80 9.71
CA ILE A 511 -0.76 -8.31 10.43
C ILE A 511 -1.88 -8.69 9.45
N ASN A 512 -2.14 -7.86 8.45
CA ASN A 512 -3.30 -7.97 7.54
C ASN A 512 -2.94 -8.36 6.08
N TRP A 513 -1.73 -8.89 5.84
CA TRP A 513 -1.21 -9.19 4.52
C TRP A 513 -1.71 -10.51 3.88
N GLN A 514 -2.42 -11.34 4.63
CA GLN A 514 -2.81 -12.69 4.19
C GLN A 514 -3.93 -12.67 3.13
N ILE A 515 -3.66 -12.04 1.99
CA ILE A 515 -4.64 -11.79 0.92
C ILE A 515 -4.49 -12.87 -0.17
N ILE A 516 -5.06 -14.05 0.08
CA ILE A 516 -5.24 -15.09 -0.95
C ILE A 516 -6.73 -15.23 -1.24
N PRO A 517 -7.19 -15.12 -2.49
CA PRO A 517 -8.58 -15.35 -2.84
C PRO A 517 -9.03 -16.77 -2.44
N GLU A 518 -10.17 -16.88 -1.74
CA GLU A 518 -10.66 -18.18 -1.26
C GLU A 518 -10.90 -19.16 -2.41
N GLY A 519 -11.47 -18.71 -3.52
CA GLY A 519 -11.67 -19.54 -4.71
C GLY A 519 -10.36 -20.09 -5.29
N LEU A 520 -9.26 -19.35 -5.19
CA LEU A 520 -7.94 -19.83 -5.62
C LEU A 520 -7.47 -21.02 -4.76
N LYS A 521 -7.64 -20.95 -3.43
CA LYS A 521 -7.31 -22.07 -2.55
C LYS A 521 -8.13 -23.32 -2.85
N GLN A 522 -9.45 -23.14 -3.09
CA GLN A 522 -10.34 -24.25 -3.45
C GLN A 522 -9.95 -24.91 -4.77
N LEU A 523 -9.54 -24.11 -5.76
CA LEU A 523 -9.05 -24.65 -7.03
C LEU A 523 -7.69 -25.35 -6.86
N CYS A 524 -6.78 -24.82 -6.04
CA CYS A 524 -5.53 -25.49 -5.70
C CYS A 524 -5.78 -26.87 -5.07
N GLU A 525 -6.76 -26.96 -4.16
CA GLU A 525 -7.17 -28.25 -3.58
C GLU A 525 -7.70 -29.21 -4.66
N THR A 526 -8.57 -28.70 -5.56
CA THR A 526 -9.21 -29.51 -6.60
C THR A 526 -8.21 -30.07 -7.61
N PHE A 527 -7.25 -29.26 -8.05
CA PHE A 527 -6.28 -29.58 -9.10
C PHE A 527 -4.93 -30.08 -8.57
N GLY A 528 -4.74 -30.10 -7.26
CA GLY A 528 -3.50 -30.59 -6.62
C GLY A 528 -2.30 -29.66 -6.79
N TYR A 529 -2.51 -28.35 -6.86
CA TYR A 529 -1.43 -27.35 -6.94
C TYR A 529 -1.00 -26.90 -5.55
N LEU A 530 0.30 -26.81 -5.32
CA LEU A 530 0.80 -25.97 -4.25
C LEU A 530 0.61 -24.50 -4.62
N LEU A 531 0.39 -23.67 -3.60
CA LEU A 531 0.32 -22.22 -3.78
C LEU A 531 1.29 -21.56 -2.80
N VAL A 532 2.07 -20.63 -3.28
CA VAL A 532 2.90 -19.75 -2.45
C VAL A 532 2.52 -18.29 -2.72
N ALA A 533 2.39 -17.51 -1.65
CA ALA A 533 2.16 -16.07 -1.76
C ALA A 533 3.21 -15.33 -0.93
N PRO A 534 4.24 -14.75 -1.56
CA PRO A 534 5.23 -13.91 -0.89
C PRO A 534 4.60 -12.60 -0.40
N PHE A 535 5.11 -12.05 0.71
CA PHE A 535 4.76 -10.70 1.16
C PHE A 535 5.27 -9.60 0.21
N GLY A 536 6.33 -9.89 -0.56
CA GLY A 536 6.89 -8.98 -1.56
C GLY A 536 7.37 -7.65 -0.97
N ARG A 537 7.68 -7.63 0.33
CA ARG A 537 8.02 -6.40 1.07
C ARG A 537 6.88 -5.36 1.07
N SER A 538 5.62 -5.80 1.02
CA SER A 538 4.44 -4.92 0.97
C SER A 538 4.21 -4.32 -0.43
N ASN A 539 3.87 -3.03 -0.50
CA ASN A 539 3.51 -2.33 -1.73
C ASN A 539 4.75 -1.86 -2.51
N THR A 540 5.60 -2.78 -2.93
CA THR A 540 6.83 -2.48 -3.69
C THR A 540 6.64 -2.59 -5.21
N ASP A 541 5.40 -2.73 -5.70
CA ASP A 541 5.10 -3.10 -7.10
C ASP A 541 5.80 -4.41 -7.54
N PHE A 542 6.29 -5.20 -6.57
CA PHE A 542 7.15 -6.37 -6.78
C PHE A 542 8.39 -6.04 -7.61
N GLN A 543 8.97 -4.87 -7.36
CA GLN A 543 10.18 -4.35 -7.99
C GLN A 543 11.35 -4.33 -7.00
N GLY A 544 12.58 -4.34 -7.49
CA GLY A 544 13.78 -4.27 -6.66
C GLY A 544 13.77 -5.31 -5.54
N ILE A 545 13.76 -4.86 -4.28
CA ILE A 545 13.76 -5.77 -3.11
C ILE A 545 12.49 -6.63 -3.04
N GLY A 546 11.35 -6.16 -3.58
CA GLY A 546 10.12 -6.96 -3.66
C GLY A 546 10.23 -8.10 -4.66
N GLU A 547 10.87 -7.89 -5.79
CA GLU A 547 11.17 -8.93 -6.78
C GLU A 547 12.16 -9.95 -6.20
N GLU A 548 13.22 -9.48 -5.54
CA GLU A 548 14.18 -10.35 -4.85
C GLU A 548 13.50 -11.24 -3.78
N ASP A 549 12.53 -10.69 -3.06
CA ASP A 549 11.73 -11.43 -2.08
C ASP A 549 10.93 -12.57 -2.74
N VAL A 550 10.27 -12.28 -3.87
CA VAL A 550 9.52 -13.30 -4.65
C VAL A 550 10.44 -14.42 -5.11
N MET A 551 11.58 -14.07 -5.70
CA MET A 551 12.52 -15.06 -6.24
C MET A 551 13.18 -15.87 -5.11
N HIS A 552 13.51 -15.23 -3.98
CA HIS A 552 14.03 -15.93 -2.80
C HIS A 552 13.02 -16.92 -2.24
N VAL A 553 11.75 -16.51 -2.10
CA VAL A 553 10.68 -17.40 -1.61
C VAL A 553 10.43 -18.55 -2.59
N LEU A 554 10.47 -18.31 -3.89
CA LEU A 554 10.38 -19.38 -4.89
C LEU A 554 11.50 -20.41 -4.69
N ASP A 555 12.76 -19.96 -4.51
CA ASP A 555 13.89 -20.85 -4.29
C ASP A 555 13.79 -21.62 -2.95
N LEU A 556 13.24 -21.00 -1.90
CA LEU A 556 12.93 -21.68 -0.65
C LEU A 556 11.91 -22.81 -0.85
N ILE A 557 10.80 -22.53 -1.55
CA ILE A 557 9.73 -23.49 -1.77
C ILE A 557 10.20 -24.66 -2.64
N VAL A 558 10.97 -24.40 -3.66
CA VAL A 558 11.56 -25.44 -4.54
C VAL A 558 12.52 -26.38 -3.76
N ARG A 559 13.19 -25.86 -2.73
CA ARG A 559 14.03 -26.69 -1.83
C ARG A 559 13.22 -27.47 -0.79
N LEU A 560 12.08 -26.92 -0.35
CA LEU A 560 11.27 -27.51 0.71
C LEU A 560 10.27 -28.57 0.22
N TYR A 561 9.79 -28.42 -0.99
CA TYR A 561 8.77 -29.26 -1.60
C TYR A 561 9.24 -29.83 -2.94
N ASN A 562 8.79 -31.03 -3.26
CA ASN A 562 9.00 -31.59 -4.58
C ASN A 562 8.06 -30.90 -5.58
N ILE A 563 8.59 -29.96 -6.35
CA ILE A 563 7.85 -29.14 -7.31
C ILE A 563 8.21 -29.59 -8.74
N HIS A 564 7.20 -29.72 -9.59
CA HIS A 564 7.39 -29.91 -11.03
C HIS A 564 7.96 -28.62 -11.64
N GLN A 565 9.27 -28.62 -11.91
CA GLN A 565 10.02 -27.43 -12.36
C GLN A 565 9.52 -26.85 -13.69
N ASP A 566 8.85 -27.66 -14.49
CA ASP A 566 8.21 -27.27 -15.75
C ASP A 566 6.76 -26.78 -15.58
N ARG A 567 6.24 -26.77 -14.34
CA ARG A 567 4.86 -26.38 -14.02
C ARG A 567 4.80 -25.36 -12.87
N ILE A 568 5.63 -24.34 -12.93
CA ILE A 568 5.62 -23.20 -12.02
C ILE A 568 4.96 -22.02 -12.72
N PHE A 569 3.83 -21.56 -12.19
CA PHE A 569 3.06 -20.45 -12.76
C PHE A 569 3.15 -19.23 -11.86
N LEU A 570 3.18 -18.05 -12.47
CA LEU A 570 3.16 -16.77 -11.78
C LEU A 570 1.79 -16.13 -12.01
N ALA A 571 1.11 -15.78 -10.92
CA ALA A 571 -0.22 -15.18 -10.98
C ALA A 571 -0.31 -13.95 -10.05
N GLY A 572 -1.16 -12.97 -10.36
CA GLY A 572 -1.36 -11.85 -9.45
C GLY A 572 -2.47 -10.91 -9.89
N LEU A 573 -2.94 -10.11 -8.93
CA LEU A 573 -4.01 -9.12 -9.12
C LEU A 573 -3.44 -7.70 -9.05
N SER A 574 -3.85 -6.82 -9.99
CA SER A 574 -3.54 -5.38 -9.95
C SER A 574 -2.03 -5.13 -9.89
N MET A 575 -1.50 -4.61 -8.78
CA MET A 575 -0.07 -4.51 -8.50
C MET A 575 0.63 -5.87 -8.70
N GLY A 576 0.04 -6.95 -8.19
CA GLY A 576 0.56 -8.31 -8.40
C GLY A 576 0.47 -8.78 -9.85
N GLY A 577 -0.53 -8.34 -10.60
CA GLY A 577 -0.64 -8.60 -12.06
C GLY A 577 0.47 -7.91 -12.86
N MET A 578 0.84 -6.70 -12.47
CA MET A 578 2.01 -6.00 -12.99
C MET A 578 3.30 -6.75 -12.62
N GLY A 579 3.48 -7.07 -11.33
CA GLY A 579 4.63 -7.85 -10.86
C GLY A 579 4.78 -9.18 -11.59
N ALA A 580 3.67 -9.86 -11.88
CA ALA A 580 3.68 -11.10 -12.63
C ALA A 580 4.20 -10.91 -14.08
N TYR A 581 3.83 -9.84 -14.76
CA TYR A 581 4.38 -9.52 -16.07
C TYR A 581 5.88 -9.18 -15.98
N THR A 582 6.27 -8.29 -15.08
CA THR A 582 7.65 -7.81 -14.94
C THR A 582 8.60 -8.95 -14.60
N ILE A 583 8.30 -9.71 -13.55
CA ILE A 583 9.15 -10.83 -13.09
C ILE A 583 9.25 -11.92 -14.15
N ALA A 584 8.17 -12.19 -14.89
CA ALA A 584 8.21 -13.19 -15.94
C ALA A 584 9.09 -12.77 -17.14
N GLY A 585 9.10 -11.50 -17.50
CA GLY A 585 9.97 -10.98 -18.54
C GLY A 585 11.43 -10.89 -18.12
N HIS A 586 11.71 -10.65 -16.82
CA HIS A 586 13.07 -10.66 -16.27
C HIS A 586 13.65 -12.08 -16.14
N TYR A 587 12.82 -13.07 -15.81
CA TYR A 587 13.23 -14.47 -15.58
C TYR A 587 12.39 -15.44 -16.41
N PRO A 588 12.41 -15.36 -17.75
CA PRO A 588 11.49 -16.12 -18.60
C PRO A 588 11.73 -17.64 -18.57
N ASP A 589 12.88 -18.09 -18.10
CA ASP A 589 13.22 -19.50 -17.92
C ASP A 589 12.76 -20.13 -16.59
N ARG A 590 11.97 -19.39 -15.78
CA ARG A 590 11.45 -19.88 -14.50
C ARG A 590 9.97 -20.30 -14.56
N TRP A 591 9.22 -19.84 -15.55
CA TRP A 591 7.77 -19.89 -15.55
C TRP A 591 7.18 -20.75 -16.66
N ALA A 592 6.19 -21.57 -16.33
CA ALA A 592 5.36 -22.31 -17.28
C ALA A 592 4.32 -21.39 -17.95
N GLY A 593 3.98 -20.31 -17.33
CA GLY A 593 3.08 -19.29 -17.84
C GLY A 593 2.74 -18.23 -16.78
N VAL A 594 2.09 -17.16 -17.24
CA VAL A 594 1.68 -16.01 -16.42
C VAL A 594 0.17 -15.85 -16.46
N VAL A 595 -0.45 -15.66 -15.32
CA VAL A 595 -1.87 -15.28 -15.17
C VAL A 595 -1.95 -13.91 -14.52
N SER A 596 -2.25 -12.89 -15.30
CA SER A 596 -2.39 -11.53 -14.79
C SER A 596 -3.87 -11.14 -14.71
N LEU A 597 -4.28 -10.67 -13.55
CA LEU A 597 -5.61 -10.14 -13.29
C LEU A 597 -5.49 -8.62 -13.13
N ALA A 598 -6.09 -7.85 -14.05
CA ALA A 598 -6.07 -6.39 -14.03
C ALA A 598 -4.66 -5.78 -13.86
N GLY A 599 -3.65 -6.37 -14.52
CA GLY A 599 -2.26 -5.97 -14.42
C GLY A 599 -1.87 -4.84 -15.38
N ARG A 600 -0.94 -3.99 -14.95
CA ARG A 600 -0.35 -2.92 -15.77
C ARG A 600 0.88 -3.45 -16.51
N ALA A 601 0.97 -3.23 -17.81
CA ALA A 601 2.15 -3.60 -18.62
C ALA A 601 2.90 -2.38 -19.17
N ASP A 602 2.24 -1.23 -19.27
CA ASP A 602 2.77 0.00 -19.87
C ASP A 602 2.59 1.18 -18.92
N PHE A 603 3.69 1.75 -18.45
CA PHE A 603 3.70 2.92 -17.57
C PHE A 603 3.11 4.16 -18.22
N TYR A 604 3.48 4.42 -19.47
CA TYR A 604 3.11 5.66 -20.17
C TYR A 604 1.61 5.75 -20.39
N MET A 605 1.00 4.63 -20.71
CA MET A 605 -0.45 4.52 -20.83
C MET A 605 -1.12 4.68 -19.47
N TRP A 606 -0.61 4.01 -18.43
CA TRP A 606 -1.16 4.09 -17.09
C TRP A 606 -1.15 5.50 -16.52
N ARG A 607 -0.03 6.22 -16.69
CA ARG A 607 0.11 7.60 -16.18
C ARG A 607 -0.36 8.66 -17.18
N LYS A 608 -0.83 8.27 -18.38
CA LYS A 608 -1.29 9.16 -19.45
C LYS A 608 -0.25 10.21 -19.84
N VAL A 609 1.01 9.82 -19.84
CA VAL A 609 2.16 10.66 -20.22
C VAL A 609 2.84 10.11 -21.47
N ARG A 610 3.42 10.99 -22.27
CA ARG A 610 4.22 10.53 -23.43
C ARG A 610 5.67 10.30 -23.00
N PRO A 611 6.37 9.32 -23.56
CA PRO A 611 7.80 9.13 -23.27
C PRO A 611 8.65 10.39 -23.46
N ALA A 612 8.28 11.24 -24.43
CA ALA A 612 8.98 12.50 -24.70
C ALA A 612 8.83 13.55 -23.59
N ASP A 613 7.79 13.46 -22.77
CA ASP A 613 7.51 14.41 -21.69
C ASP A 613 8.28 14.08 -20.40
N ILE A 614 9.01 12.96 -20.40
CA ILE A 614 9.76 12.46 -19.24
C ILE A 614 11.27 12.55 -19.54
N GLN A 615 12.05 12.91 -18.53
CA GLN A 615 13.51 12.98 -18.63
C GLN A 615 14.10 11.63 -19.07
N PRO A 616 15.15 11.63 -19.92
CA PRO A 616 15.71 10.39 -20.47
C PRO A 616 16.12 9.35 -19.43
N PHE A 617 16.70 9.77 -18.31
CA PHE A 617 17.09 8.87 -17.25
C PHE A 617 15.90 8.24 -16.53
N LYS A 618 14.78 9.00 -16.34
CA LYS A 618 13.54 8.46 -15.76
C LYS A 618 12.87 7.46 -16.71
N ARG A 619 12.89 7.71 -18.02
CA ARG A 619 12.37 6.75 -19.01
C ARG A 619 13.03 5.38 -18.88
N TRP A 620 14.36 5.36 -18.80
CA TRP A 620 15.11 4.12 -18.66
C TRP A 620 14.74 3.36 -17.38
N LEU A 621 14.57 4.10 -16.25
CA LEU A 621 14.15 3.52 -14.96
C LEU A 621 12.74 2.93 -15.02
N VAL A 622 11.83 3.61 -15.71
CA VAL A 622 10.47 3.12 -15.96
C VAL A 622 10.47 1.90 -16.86
N ASP A 623 11.18 1.98 -18.00
CA ASP A 623 11.24 0.88 -18.98
C ASP A 623 11.87 -0.38 -18.40
N LEU A 624 12.72 -0.25 -17.38
CA LEU A 624 13.28 -1.38 -16.64
C LEU A 624 12.21 -2.20 -15.90
N GLU A 625 11.12 -1.56 -15.47
CA GLU A 625 10.13 -2.15 -14.55
C GLU A 625 8.79 -2.49 -15.22
N PHE A 626 8.60 -2.17 -16.51
CA PHE A 626 7.34 -2.41 -17.20
C PHE A 626 7.51 -3.33 -18.39
N ALA A 627 6.76 -4.42 -18.40
CA ALA A 627 6.94 -5.56 -19.31
C ALA A 627 6.81 -5.21 -20.79
N ASP A 628 6.08 -4.13 -21.14
CA ASP A 628 5.97 -3.71 -22.54
C ASP A 628 7.33 -3.35 -23.13
N ALA A 629 8.28 -2.83 -22.33
CA ALA A 629 9.62 -2.49 -22.80
C ALA A 629 10.46 -3.70 -23.22
N PHE A 630 10.16 -4.89 -22.71
CA PHE A 630 10.88 -6.15 -22.99
C PHE A 630 9.94 -7.31 -23.36
N ALA A 631 8.84 -6.98 -24.04
CA ALA A 631 7.82 -7.95 -24.47
C ALA A 631 8.37 -9.14 -25.27
N GLU A 632 9.51 -9.00 -25.97
CA GLU A 632 10.15 -10.08 -26.73
C GLU A 632 10.66 -11.23 -25.85
N SER A 633 10.86 -10.99 -24.54
CA SER A 633 11.25 -12.02 -23.58
C SER A 633 10.16 -13.07 -23.34
N PHE A 634 8.91 -12.78 -23.75
CA PHE A 634 7.77 -13.69 -23.59
C PHE A 634 7.62 -14.76 -24.67
N ARG A 635 8.58 -14.93 -25.57
CA ARG A 635 8.51 -15.95 -26.63
C ARG A 635 8.14 -17.35 -26.12
N ASN A 636 8.71 -17.75 -25.00
CA ASN A 636 8.54 -19.07 -24.41
C ASN A 636 7.77 -19.01 -23.07
N VAL A 637 7.05 -17.92 -22.80
CA VAL A 637 6.24 -17.72 -21.60
C VAL A 637 4.81 -17.38 -22.01
N PRO A 638 3.91 -18.36 -22.01
CA PRO A 638 2.49 -18.14 -22.29
C PRO A 638 1.88 -17.13 -21.30
N VAL A 639 0.95 -16.29 -21.80
CA VAL A 639 0.29 -15.25 -21.01
C VAL A 639 -1.23 -15.41 -21.08
N CYS A 640 -1.90 -15.48 -19.92
CA CYS A 640 -3.35 -15.38 -19.80
C CYS A 640 -3.71 -14.13 -18.98
N ALA A 641 -4.28 -13.14 -19.64
CA ALA A 641 -4.66 -11.88 -19.03
C ALA A 641 -6.17 -11.77 -18.84
N PHE A 642 -6.61 -11.60 -17.60
CA PHE A 642 -8.00 -11.28 -17.25
C PHE A 642 -8.10 -9.80 -16.91
N GLN A 643 -9.16 -9.16 -17.38
CA GLN A 643 -9.35 -7.72 -17.18
C GLN A 643 -10.82 -7.37 -17.05
N GLY A 644 -11.17 -6.52 -16.09
CA GLY A 644 -12.50 -5.97 -15.97
C GLY A 644 -12.80 -5.01 -17.13
N GLU A 645 -13.91 -5.20 -17.84
CA GLU A 645 -14.32 -4.32 -18.96
C GLU A 645 -14.60 -2.89 -18.49
N ARG A 646 -14.96 -2.73 -17.22
CA ARG A 646 -15.28 -1.44 -16.58
C ARG A 646 -14.26 -1.03 -15.52
N ASP A 647 -13.06 -1.60 -15.63
CA ASP A 647 -11.98 -1.29 -14.70
C ASP A 647 -11.53 0.18 -14.87
N SER A 648 -11.77 0.99 -13.84
CA SER A 648 -11.37 2.39 -13.78
C SER A 648 -10.06 2.61 -13.02
N VAL A 649 -9.49 1.54 -12.44
CA VAL A 649 -8.23 1.53 -11.68
C VAL A 649 -7.06 1.21 -12.59
N VAL A 650 -7.18 0.12 -13.33
CA VAL A 650 -6.25 -0.28 -14.39
C VAL A 650 -7.07 -0.43 -15.67
N GLU A 651 -6.91 0.50 -16.57
CA GLU A 651 -7.69 0.56 -17.80
C GLU A 651 -7.57 -0.75 -18.60
N PRO A 652 -8.68 -1.25 -19.19
CA PRO A 652 -8.69 -2.52 -19.93
C PRO A 652 -7.65 -2.60 -21.05
N GLU A 653 -7.30 -1.47 -21.59
CA GLU A 653 -6.29 -1.32 -22.64
C GLU A 653 -4.90 -1.76 -22.20
N GLN A 654 -4.57 -1.72 -20.90
CA GLN A 654 -3.28 -2.13 -20.36
C GLN A 654 -2.97 -3.58 -20.74
N SER A 655 -3.78 -4.52 -20.28
CA SER A 655 -3.65 -5.94 -20.64
C SER A 655 -4.00 -6.21 -22.10
N GLY A 656 -5.01 -5.55 -22.65
CA GLY A 656 -5.46 -5.75 -24.03
C GLY A 656 -4.40 -5.43 -25.08
N LYS A 657 -3.73 -4.27 -24.96
CA LYS A 657 -2.63 -3.88 -25.89
C LYS A 657 -1.41 -4.74 -25.72
N PHE A 658 -1.04 -5.10 -24.47
CA PHE A 658 0.10 -5.96 -24.22
C PHE A 658 -0.11 -7.34 -24.85
N VAL A 659 -1.26 -7.99 -24.63
CA VAL A 659 -1.60 -9.26 -25.27
C VAL A 659 -1.61 -9.12 -26.80
N LYS A 660 -2.21 -8.05 -27.36
CA LYS A 660 -2.18 -7.78 -28.78
C LYS A 660 -0.76 -7.67 -29.34
N ARG A 661 0.15 -7.05 -28.59
CA ARG A 661 1.57 -6.98 -28.97
C ARG A 661 2.21 -8.36 -29.01
N LEU A 662 1.98 -9.18 -27.97
CA LEU A 662 2.51 -10.54 -27.89
C LEU A 662 1.97 -11.42 -29.02
N THR A 663 0.67 -11.40 -29.30
CA THR A 663 0.06 -12.16 -30.39
C THR A 663 0.51 -11.66 -31.78
N GLY A 664 0.80 -10.35 -31.90
CA GLY A 664 1.41 -9.78 -33.10
C GLY A 664 2.83 -10.27 -33.39
N MET A 665 3.53 -10.75 -32.36
CA MET A 665 4.82 -11.44 -32.45
C MET A 665 4.69 -12.98 -32.57
N GLU A 666 3.46 -13.48 -32.73
CA GLU A 666 3.14 -14.91 -32.77
C GLU A 666 3.49 -15.65 -31.48
N TYR A 667 3.36 -14.94 -30.32
CA TYR A 667 3.55 -15.53 -28.99
C TYR A 667 2.21 -16.01 -28.44
N ASP A 668 2.27 -17.01 -27.57
CA ASP A 668 1.08 -17.56 -26.91
C ASP A 668 0.57 -16.60 -25.85
N ALA A 669 -0.48 -15.87 -26.17
CA ALA A 669 -1.10 -14.93 -25.26
C ALA A 669 -2.61 -14.84 -25.49
N THR A 670 -3.37 -14.81 -24.40
CA THR A 670 -4.84 -14.76 -24.40
C THR A 670 -5.34 -13.62 -23.55
N PHE A 671 -6.25 -12.81 -24.09
CA PHE A 671 -6.99 -11.78 -23.37
C PHE A 671 -8.40 -12.25 -23.05
N ARG A 672 -8.81 -12.15 -21.79
CA ARG A 672 -10.12 -12.58 -21.28
C ARG A 672 -10.81 -11.43 -20.54
N PRO A 673 -11.67 -10.66 -21.22
CA PRO A 673 -12.44 -9.60 -20.58
C PRO A 673 -13.51 -10.19 -19.66
N ILE A 674 -13.74 -9.53 -18.52
CA ILE A 674 -14.76 -9.85 -17.52
C ILE A 674 -15.69 -8.64 -17.40
N ARG A 675 -17.01 -8.85 -17.42
CA ARG A 675 -17.99 -7.76 -17.30
C ARG A 675 -18.09 -7.20 -15.87
N GLU A 676 -16.96 -6.84 -15.28
CA GLU A 676 -16.82 -6.30 -13.93
C GLU A 676 -15.90 -5.09 -13.91
N ASP A 677 -15.70 -4.52 -12.72
CA ASP A 677 -14.72 -3.48 -12.41
C ASP A 677 -13.32 -4.08 -12.16
N HIS A 678 -12.54 -3.43 -11.31
CA HIS A 678 -11.18 -3.85 -10.95
C HIS A 678 -11.08 -5.17 -10.16
N TRP A 679 -12.11 -5.54 -9.38
CA TRP A 679 -12.03 -6.61 -8.39
C TRP A 679 -12.44 -7.98 -8.93
N ILE A 680 -11.92 -8.35 -10.09
CA ILE A 680 -12.28 -9.56 -10.85
C ILE A 680 -11.83 -10.89 -10.23
N SER A 681 -10.96 -10.87 -9.22
CA SER A 681 -10.36 -12.12 -8.68
C SER A 681 -11.40 -13.12 -8.19
N ARG A 682 -12.49 -12.64 -7.57
CA ARG A 682 -13.57 -13.50 -7.09
C ARG A 682 -14.22 -14.26 -8.24
N THR A 683 -14.57 -13.56 -9.32
CA THR A 683 -15.20 -14.15 -10.50
C THR A 683 -14.26 -15.05 -11.26
N VAL A 684 -13.01 -14.63 -11.47
CA VAL A 684 -12.00 -15.44 -12.17
C VAL A 684 -11.77 -16.76 -11.44
N PHE A 685 -11.65 -16.75 -10.12
CA PHE A 685 -11.42 -17.96 -9.32
C PHE A 685 -12.71 -18.65 -8.85
N SER A 686 -13.89 -18.21 -9.29
CA SER A 686 -15.14 -18.97 -9.13
C SER A 686 -15.30 -20.06 -10.19
N THR A 687 -14.47 -20.08 -11.21
CA THR A 687 -14.45 -21.04 -12.30
C THR A 687 -13.07 -21.69 -12.44
N ASP A 688 -13.02 -22.84 -13.10
CA ASP A 688 -11.78 -23.58 -13.33
C ASP A 688 -10.97 -23.15 -14.56
N GLN A 689 -11.38 -22.09 -15.24
CA GLN A 689 -10.79 -21.66 -16.52
C GLN A 689 -9.28 -21.39 -16.44
N VAL A 690 -8.82 -20.81 -15.32
CA VAL A 690 -7.40 -20.53 -15.10
C VAL A 690 -6.63 -21.84 -15.01
N PHE A 691 -7.13 -22.78 -14.22
CA PHE A 691 -6.46 -24.05 -14.00
C PHE A 691 -6.47 -24.95 -15.24
N LYS A 692 -7.56 -24.98 -15.99
CA LYS A 692 -7.59 -25.65 -17.31
C LYS A 692 -6.54 -25.08 -18.25
N TRP A 693 -6.41 -23.75 -18.31
CA TRP A 693 -5.36 -23.13 -19.10
C TRP A 693 -3.97 -23.55 -18.59
N MET A 694 -3.73 -23.57 -17.26
CA MET A 694 -2.46 -24.00 -16.69
C MET A 694 -2.13 -25.48 -16.96
N GLU A 695 -3.14 -26.36 -17.05
CA GLU A 695 -2.95 -27.78 -17.39
C GLU A 695 -2.39 -27.97 -18.80
N ASP A 696 -2.74 -27.08 -19.73
CA ASP A 696 -2.31 -27.16 -21.11
C ASP A 696 -0.88 -26.59 -21.33
N HIS A 697 -0.29 -25.93 -20.31
CA HIS A 697 0.98 -25.22 -20.48
C HIS A 697 2.09 -25.81 -19.61
N ARG A 698 3.29 -25.84 -20.19
CA ARG A 698 4.52 -26.26 -19.54
C ARG A 698 5.69 -25.39 -19.98
N ARG A 699 6.59 -25.10 -19.07
CA ARG A 699 7.85 -24.46 -19.43
C ARG A 699 8.69 -25.43 -20.27
N PRO A 700 9.12 -25.03 -21.48
CA PRO A 700 9.99 -25.87 -22.27
C PRO A 700 11.36 -26.02 -21.60
N ASP A 701 11.85 -27.23 -21.53
CA ASP A 701 13.17 -27.54 -20.97
C ASP A 701 14.33 -27.09 -21.90
N ALA A 702 14.11 -27.18 -23.19
CA ALA A 702 15.11 -26.83 -24.20
C ALA A 702 14.43 -26.20 -25.43
N PRO A 703 13.99 -24.93 -25.31
CA PRO A 703 13.36 -24.28 -26.46
C PRO A 703 14.36 -24.10 -27.60
N LYS A 704 13.94 -24.44 -28.82
CA LYS A 704 14.79 -24.35 -30.04
C LYS A 704 15.21 -22.90 -30.30
N ARG A 705 14.35 -21.93 -29.94
CA ARG A 705 14.61 -20.50 -30.12
C ARG A 705 14.37 -19.76 -28.83
N VAL A 706 15.32 -18.91 -28.46
CA VAL A 706 15.27 -18.03 -27.31
C VAL A 706 15.36 -16.58 -27.77
N THR A 707 14.37 -15.79 -27.48
CA THR A 707 14.40 -14.35 -27.68
C THR A 707 14.36 -13.67 -26.32
N PHE A 708 15.29 -12.78 -26.08
CA PHE A 708 15.42 -12.12 -24.77
C PHE A 708 15.81 -10.65 -24.93
N ALA A 709 15.08 -9.78 -24.26
CA ALA A 709 15.32 -8.35 -24.23
C ALA A 709 15.63 -7.90 -22.81
N THR A 710 16.59 -7.04 -22.65
CA THR A 710 16.95 -6.47 -21.35
C THR A 710 17.48 -5.05 -21.49
N LEU A 711 17.37 -4.27 -20.42
CA LEU A 711 17.96 -2.93 -20.30
C LEU A 711 19.17 -2.92 -19.36
N THR A 712 19.47 -4.03 -18.68
CA THR A 712 20.51 -4.11 -17.66
C THR A 712 21.13 -5.49 -17.64
N LEU A 713 22.36 -5.61 -17.15
CA LEU A 713 22.99 -6.92 -16.93
C LEU A 713 22.42 -7.66 -15.71
N LYS A 714 21.67 -7.01 -14.83
CA LYS A 714 21.00 -7.68 -13.69
C LYS A 714 20.13 -8.83 -14.19
N TYR A 715 19.38 -8.59 -15.23
CA TYR A 715 18.53 -9.56 -15.91
C TYR A 715 19.21 -9.90 -17.25
N ASN A 716 20.13 -10.86 -17.23
CA ASN A 716 20.97 -11.12 -18.37
C ASN A 716 20.84 -12.52 -18.97
N LYS A 717 19.90 -13.34 -18.44
CA LYS A 717 19.80 -14.75 -18.80
C LYS A 717 18.38 -15.16 -19.16
N ALA A 718 18.25 -15.95 -20.23
CA ALA A 718 17.03 -16.65 -20.58
C ALA A 718 17.39 -18.04 -21.12
N TYR A 719 16.92 -19.09 -20.46
CA TYR A 719 17.19 -20.49 -20.83
C TYR A 719 18.69 -20.76 -21.00
N TRP A 720 19.11 -21.10 -22.21
CA TRP A 720 20.49 -21.44 -22.55
C TRP A 720 21.32 -20.25 -23.09
N VAL A 721 20.76 -19.05 -23.06
CA VAL A 721 21.39 -17.79 -23.51
C VAL A 721 21.69 -16.89 -22.32
N THR A 722 22.93 -16.40 -22.25
CA THR A 722 23.36 -15.38 -21.28
C THR A 722 23.99 -14.21 -22.00
N ILE A 723 23.53 -13.00 -21.82
CA ILE A 723 24.18 -11.77 -22.28
C ILE A 723 25.30 -11.43 -21.29
N ASP A 724 26.55 -11.47 -21.71
CA ASP A 724 27.69 -11.22 -20.85
C ASP A 724 28.09 -9.74 -20.82
N ASP A 725 27.91 -9.02 -21.93
CA ASP A 725 28.26 -7.60 -22.02
C ASP A 725 27.39 -6.87 -23.04
N LEU A 726 27.11 -5.60 -22.74
CA LEU A 726 26.41 -4.68 -23.63
C LEU A 726 27.41 -3.81 -24.43
N ARG A 727 27.06 -3.42 -25.65
CA ARG A 727 27.86 -2.44 -26.42
C ARG A 727 27.82 -1.08 -25.76
N LYS A 728 26.60 -0.63 -25.44
CA LYS A 728 26.34 0.65 -24.81
C LYS A 728 25.42 0.46 -23.62
N TRP A 729 25.77 1.05 -22.52
CA TRP A 729 24.88 1.18 -21.36
C TRP A 729 23.79 2.21 -21.66
N GLY A 730 22.61 2.06 -21.02
CA GLY A 730 21.47 2.95 -21.25
C GLY A 730 20.66 2.67 -22.53
N GLU A 731 21.09 1.74 -23.38
CA GLU A 731 20.35 1.28 -24.53
C GLU A 731 19.85 -0.15 -24.33
N ARG A 732 18.62 -0.43 -24.80
CA ARG A 732 18.01 -1.75 -24.74
C ARG A 732 18.80 -2.76 -25.56
N ALA A 733 19.04 -3.93 -24.98
CA ALA A 733 19.64 -5.08 -25.67
C ALA A 733 18.55 -6.08 -26.05
N LEU A 734 18.76 -6.73 -27.17
CA LEU A 734 17.94 -7.83 -27.69
C LEU A 734 18.84 -8.92 -28.24
N ILE A 735 18.60 -10.17 -27.87
CA ILE A 735 19.21 -11.35 -28.45
C ILE A 735 18.12 -12.33 -28.89
N ASP A 736 18.27 -12.88 -30.11
CA ASP A 736 17.36 -13.87 -30.68
C ASP A 736 18.24 -15.01 -31.24
N ALA A 737 18.34 -16.07 -30.48
CA ALA A 737 19.17 -17.21 -30.76
C ALA A 737 18.32 -18.42 -31.17
N ASP A 738 18.57 -18.99 -32.33
CA ASP A 738 17.81 -20.09 -32.93
C ASP A 738 18.75 -21.22 -33.37
N VAL A 739 18.46 -22.45 -33.02
CA VAL A 739 19.10 -23.65 -33.52
C VAL A 739 18.56 -23.96 -34.91
N THR A 740 19.22 -23.45 -35.95
CA THR A 740 18.71 -23.47 -37.31
C THR A 740 18.96 -24.81 -38.03
N ALA A 741 20.03 -25.52 -37.63
CA ALA A 741 20.37 -26.85 -38.10
C ALA A 741 21.10 -27.64 -36.99
N PRO A 742 21.33 -28.97 -37.17
CA PRO A 742 22.15 -29.73 -36.21
C PRO A 742 23.52 -29.09 -36.02
N ASN A 743 23.85 -28.77 -34.76
CA ASN A 743 25.08 -28.07 -34.37
C ASN A 743 25.29 -26.67 -35.01
N GLU A 744 24.22 -26.05 -35.53
CA GLU A 744 24.29 -24.70 -36.06
C GLU A 744 23.30 -23.79 -35.31
N ILE A 745 23.82 -22.71 -34.77
CA ILE A 745 23.04 -21.71 -34.05
C ILE A 745 23.17 -20.35 -34.76
N THR A 746 22.05 -19.74 -35.08
CA THR A 746 22.01 -18.39 -35.65
C THR A 746 21.56 -17.41 -34.59
N VAL A 747 22.35 -16.35 -34.37
CA VAL A 747 22.05 -15.33 -33.34
C VAL A 747 21.94 -13.97 -33.99
N LYS A 748 20.73 -13.40 -33.93
CA LYS A 748 20.48 -11.99 -34.23
C LYS A 748 20.58 -11.21 -32.93
N GLN A 749 21.21 -10.07 -32.94
CA GLN A 749 21.38 -9.29 -31.72
C GLN A 749 21.43 -7.77 -31.97
N THR A 750 20.97 -7.02 -31.01
CA THR A 750 21.10 -5.55 -30.94
C THR A 750 21.69 -5.19 -29.58
N ASN A 751 22.66 -4.30 -29.55
CA ASN A 751 23.34 -3.81 -28.35
C ASN A 751 23.99 -4.90 -27.47
N VAL A 752 24.33 -6.06 -28.03
CA VAL A 752 25.06 -7.14 -27.32
C VAL A 752 26.49 -7.18 -27.82
N ALA A 753 27.49 -7.06 -26.93
CA ALA A 753 28.90 -7.13 -27.19
C ALA A 753 29.47 -8.55 -27.03
N ALA A 754 28.96 -9.28 -26.02
CA ALA A 754 29.35 -10.66 -25.78
C ALA A 754 28.18 -11.44 -25.19
N PHE A 755 28.10 -12.73 -25.48
CA PHE A 755 27.13 -13.65 -24.93
C PHE A 755 27.69 -15.06 -24.78
N THR A 756 27.04 -15.82 -23.89
CA THR A 756 27.39 -17.22 -23.64
C THR A 756 26.17 -18.12 -23.91
N LEU A 757 26.42 -19.26 -24.57
CA LEU A 757 25.40 -20.29 -24.81
C LEU A 757 25.74 -21.53 -23.97
N GLN A 758 24.79 -21.95 -23.11
CA GLN A 758 24.85 -23.20 -22.35
C GLN A 758 23.74 -24.11 -22.86
N LEU A 759 24.02 -24.76 -24.01
CA LEU A 759 23.03 -25.58 -24.72
C LEU A 759 22.75 -26.87 -23.94
N PRO A 760 21.49 -27.29 -23.78
CA PRO A 760 21.15 -28.63 -23.29
C PRO A 760 21.75 -29.73 -24.20
N GLU A 761 22.22 -30.82 -23.61
CA GLU A 761 22.88 -31.91 -24.33
C GLU A 761 22.08 -32.47 -25.50
N LYS A 762 20.74 -32.52 -25.34
CA LYS A 762 19.82 -32.99 -26.40
C LYS A 762 19.73 -32.09 -27.64
N MET A 763 20.29 -30.87 -27.56
CA MET A 763 20.21 -29.87 -28.65
C MET A 763 21.45 -29.90 -29.60
N ILE A 764 22.54 -30.48 -29.15
CA ILE A 764 23.81 -30.53 -29.92
C ILE A 764 24.46 -31.92 -29.78
N ASP A 765 25.22 -32.29 -30.81
CA ASP A 765 26.12 -33.44 -30.77
C ASP A 765 27.54 -32.92 -30.44
N ALA A 766 27.93 -33.03 -29.19
CA ALA A 766 29.23 -32.52 -28.70
C ALA A 766 30.44 -33.26 -29.34
N SER A 767 30.22 -34.40 -30.02
CA SER A 767 31.30 -35.11 -30.76
C SER A 767 31.58 -34.47 -32.11
N LYS A 768 30.79 -33.50 -32.52
CA LYS A 768 30.94 -32.74 -33.78
C LYS A 768 31.14 -31.25 -33.51
N PRO A 769 31.79 -30.52 -34.41
CA PRO A 769 31.92 -29.08 -34.28
C PRO A 769 30.56 -28.38 -34.19
N VAL A 770 30.47 -27.32 -33.39
CA VAL A 770 29.31 -26.43 -33.30
C VAL A 770 29.68 -25.10 -33.94
N VAL A 771 28.80 -24.59 -34.79
CA VAL A 771 28.94 -23.29 -35.46
C VAL A 771 27.90 -22.31 -34.93
N VAL A 772 28.36 -21.14 -34.47
CA VAL A 772 27.51 -20.03 -34.06
C VAL A 772 27.67 -18.88 -35.04
N LYS A 773 26.59 -18.53 -35.75
CA LYS A 773 26.54 -17.40 -36.70
C LYS A 773 25.99 -16.18 -35.97
N ALA A 774 26.82 -15.15 -35.74
CA ALA A 774 26.43 -13.95 -35.02
C ALA A 774 27.16 -12.71 -35.54
N GLY A 775 26.47 -11.57 -35.67
CA GLY A 775 27.07 -10.30 -36.10
C GLY A 775 27.81 -10.36 -37.45
N GLY A 776 27.33 -11.18 -38.38
CA GLY A 776 27.95 -11.38 -39.72
C GLY A 776 29.22 -12.24 -39.69
N LYS A 777 29.55 -12.86 -38.56
CA LYS A 777 30.71 -13.74 -38.35
C LYS A 777 30.28 -15.16 -38.01
N GLU A 778 31.17 -16.13 -38.31
CA GLU A 778 31.02 -17.50 -37.83
C GLU A 778 32.05 -17.79 -36.75
N PHE A 779 31.56 -18.36 -35.63
CA PHE A 779 32.37 -18.82 -34.52
C PHE A 779 32.28 -20.34 -34.49
N ARG A 780 33.42 -21.01 -34.72
CA ARG A 780 33.50 -22.45 -34.73
C ARG A 780 34.07 -22.96 -33.43
N PHE A 781 33.39 -23.92 -32.83
CA PHE A 781 33.85 -24.65 -31.64
C PHE A 781 34.12 -26.08 -32.02
N ASP A 782 35.38 -26.47 -32.01
CA ASP A 782 35.83 -27.79 -32.48
C ASP A 782 35.48 -28.91 -31.48
N ALA A 783 35.30 -30.13 -32.03
CA ALA A 783 35.01 -31.32 -31.26
C ALA A 783 36.24 -31.83 -30.48
N PRO A 784 36.08 -32.42 -29.30
CA PRO A 784 34.80 -32.47 -28.52
C PRO A 784 34.43 -31.09 -27.95
N VAL A 785 33.22 -30.67 -28.19
CA VAL A 785 32.76 -29.33 -27.84
C VAL A 785 32.62 -29.19 -26.31
N LYS A 786 33.37 -28.26 -25.75
CA LYS A 786 33.25 -27.90 -24.32
C LYS A 786 32.30 -26.73 -24.14
N GLN A 787 31.35 -26.91 -23.28
CA GLN A 787 30.43 -25.84 -22.89
C GLN A 787 30.89 -25.13 -21.60
N PRO A 788 30.49 -23.87 -21.39
CA PRO A 788 29.68 -23.02 -22.24
C PRO A 788 30.38 -22.45 -23.45
N LEU A 789 29.64 -22.15 -24.53
CA LEU A 789 30.18 -21.53 -25.75
C LEU A 789 30.17 -20.00 -25.61
N LYS A 790 31.31 -19.40 -25.44
CA LYS A 790 31.45 -17.96 -25.30
C LYS A 790 31.71 -17.29 -26.64
N VAL A 791 30.85 -16.34 -27.02
CA VAL A 791 30.98 -15.56 -28.26
C VAL A 791 31.24 -14.10 -27.90
N VAL A 792 32.36 -13.57 -28.39
CA VAL A 792 32.74 -12.17 -28.20
C VAL A 792 32.68 -11.48 -29.57
N LEU A 793 31.70 -10.59 -29.72
CA LEU A 793 31.48 -9.81 -30.94
C LEU A 793 32.38 -8.59 -30.95
N ASP A 794 32.47 -7.92 -29.80
CA ASP A 794 33.31 -6.75 -29.58
C ASP A 794 34.14 -6.96 -28.31
N ALA A 795 35.46 -6.90 -28.45
CA ALA A 795 36.35 -7.06 -27.31
C ALA A 795 36.18 -5.90 -26.31
N ALA A 796 35.97 -6.23 -25.04
CA ALA A 796 35.96 -5.23 -23.99
C ALA A 796 37.35 -4.57 -23.88
N LYS A 797 37.36 -3.26 -23.61
CA LYS A 797 38.61 -2.58 -23.29
C LYS A 797 39.12 -3.06 -21.93
N PRO A 798 40.40 -3.25 -21.72
CA PRO A 798 40.95 -3.47 -20.41
C PRO A 798 40.59 -2.28 -19.51
N ALA A 799 39.77 -2.52 -18.51
CA ALA A 799 39.38 -1.51 -17.53
C ALA A 799 39.41 -2.13 -16.14
N ALA A 800 39.77 -1.32 -15.14
CA ALA A 800 39.79 -1.76 -13.73
C ALA A 800 38.40 -2.08 -13.18
N LEU A 801 37.37 -1.38 -13.69
CA LEU A 801 35.97 -1.57 -13.30
C LEU A 801 35.10 -1.85 -14.52
N HIS A 802 34.15 -2.74 -14.37
CA HIS A 802 33.18 -3.08 -15.40
C HIS A 802 31.81 -3.38 -14.73
N LYS A 803 30.69 -2.93 -15.32
CA LYS A 803 29.36 -3.30 -14.86
C LYS A 803 29.14 -4.79 -15.09
N THR A 804 28.65 -5.47 -14.06
CA THR A 804 28.41 -6.92 -14.03
C THR A 804 26.96 -7.20 -13.61
N PRO A 805 26.46 -8.42 -13.75
CA PRO A 805 25.11 -8.76 -13.27
C PRO A 805 24.88 -8.48 -11.78
N ARG A 806 25.95 -8.44 -10.98
CA ARG A 806 25.87 -8.15 -9.54
C ARG A 806 26.07 -6.67 -9.21
N LEU A 807 26.70 -5.93 -10.10
CA LEU A 807 27.09 -4.53 -9.90
C LEU A 807 26.86 -3.73 -11.18
N CYS A 808 25.63 -3.31 -11.42
CA CYS A 808 25.27 -2.56 -12.62
C CYS A 808 24.48 -1.26 -12.34
N GLY A 809 24.09 -0.99 -11.09
CA GLY A 809 23.18 0.10 -10.73
C GLY A 809 21.73 -0.18 -11.15
N PRO A 810 20.83 0.75 -11.00
CA PRO A 810 20.97 2.11 -10.45
C PRO A 810 21.03 2.15 -8.91
N ILE A 811 20.87 3.35 -8.30
CA ILE A 811 21.00 3.53 -6.83
C ILE A 811 20.17 2.54 -6.03
N LYS A 812 18.94 2.19 -6.46
CA LYS A 812 18.10 1.20 -5.75
C LYS A 812 18.76 -0.17 -5.59
N ASP A 813 19.72 -0.52 -6.42
CA ASP A 813 20.40 -1.82 -6.38
C ASP A 813 21.23 -2.04 -5.12
N VAL A 814 21.63 -0.96 -4.43
CA VAL A 814 22.32 -1.02 -3.14
C VAL A 814 21.48 -1.74 -2.07
N PHE A 815 20.15 -1.66 -2.18
CA PHE A 815 19.18 -2.20 -1.21
C PHE A 815 18.78 -3.66 -1.49
N ASN A 816 19.34 -4.29 -2.53
CA ASN A 816 19.07 -5.70 -2.84
C ASN A 816 20.01 -6.68 -2.14
N SER A 817 20.99 -6.17 -1.41
CA SER A 817 21.90 -6.97 -0.57
C SER A 817 22.24 -6.22 0.71
N ARG A 818 22.95 -6.87 1.65
CA ARG A 818 23.29 -6.29 2.95
C ARG A 818 23.84 -4.88 2.80
N PHE A 819 23.24 -3.92 3.47
CA PHE A 819 23.65 -2.52 3.47
C PHE A 819 23.67 -1.92 4.88
N ILE A 820 24.38 -0.81 5.03
CA ILE A 820 24.45 -0.04 6.27
C ILE A 820 24.59 1.45 5.97
N PHE A 821 23.83 2.29 6.68
CA PHE A 821 23.97 3.74 6.65
C PHE A 821 25.14 4.18 7.55
N VAL A 822 26.12 4.86 6.95
CA VAL A 822 27.32 5.32 7.64
C VAL A 822 27.30 6.83 7.71
N TYR A 823 26.96 7.41 8.88
CA TYR A 823 26.86 8.84 9.03
C TYR A 823 28.14 9.47 9.58
N GLY A 824 28.48 10.65 9.07
CA GLY A 824 29.68 11.39 9.44
C GLY A 824 29.62 11.98 10.85
N THR A 825 30.79 12.06 11.49
CA THR A 825 30.95 12.62 12.82
C THR A 825 32.14 13.59 12.93
N GLN A 826 32.71 14.03 11.79
CA GLN A 826 33.88 14.90 11.73
C GLN A 826 33.53 16.39 11.62
N GLY A 827 32.25 16.74 11.48
CA GLY A 827 31.79 18.13 11.45
C GLY A 827 31.66 18.77 12.84
N ASP A 828 31.15 19.98 12.85
CA ASP A 828 30.76 20.63 14.12
C ASP A 828 29.54 19.92 14.76
N PRO A 829 29.20 20.22 16.02
CA PRO A 829 28.10 19.54 16.71
C PRO A 829 26.75 19.65 16.02
N VAL A 830 26.46 20.77 15.32
CA VAL A 830 25.20 20.97 14.57
C VAL A 830 25.19 20.11 13.31
N GLN A 831 26.28 20.13 12.56
CA GLN A 831 26.45 19.27 11.38
C GLN A 831 26.35 17.79 11.75
N ASN A 832 27.03 17.34 12.80
CA ASN A 832 26.99 15.96 13.26
C ASN A 832 25.57 15.53 13.67
N LYS A 833 24.80 16.43 14.30
CA LYS A 833 23.39 16.14 14.62
C LYS A 833 22.52 16.06 13.38
N LEU A 834 22.73 16.91 12.38
CA LEU A 834 22.01 16.84 11.12
C LEU A 834 22.30 15.53 10.36
N LEU A 835 23.56 15.08 10.32
CA LEU A 835 23.96 13.83 9.69
C LEU A 835 23.38 12.61 10.41
N TYR A 836 23.36 12.63 11.74
CA TYR A 836 22.66 11.63 12.54
C TYR A 836 21.16 11.57 12.20
N ASN A 837 20.49 12.73 12.19
CA ASN A 837 19.07 12.81 11.85
C ASN A 837 18.81 12.30 10.42
N HIS A 838 19.70 12.61 9.47
CA HIS A 838 19.61 12.10 8.11
C HIS A 838 19.71 10.57 8.07
N ALA A 839 20.60 9.96 8.81
CA ALA A 839 20.73 8.51 8.91
C ALA A 839 19.50 7.88 9.58
N GLU A 840 19.05 8.43 10.71
CA GLU A 840 17.87 7.99 11.42
C GLU A 840 16.61 8.04 10.53
N MET A 841 16.42 9.15 9.82
CA MET A 841 15.33 9.28 8.85
C MET A 841 15.42 8.23 7.73
N SER A 842 16.63 7.98 7.19
CA SER A 842 16.84 6.98 6.16
C SER A 842 16.48 5.56 6.63
N VAL A 843 16.81 5.23 7.89
CA VAL A 843 16.43 3.94 8.50
C VAL A 843 14.92 3.85 8.70
N LEU A 844 14.30 4.91 9.22
CA LEU A 844 12.85 4.94 9.43
C LEU A 844 12.09 4.80 8.12
N GLU A 845 12.53 5.49 7.07
CA GLU A 845 11.94 5.40 5.73
C GLU A 845 12.10 4.01 5.13
N TRP A 846 13.29 3.40 5.27
CA TRP A 846 13.48 2.02 4.84
C TRP A 846 12.50 1.06 5.54
N ARG A 847 12.43 1.12 6.87
CA ARG A 847 11.53 0.26 7.64
C ARG A 847 10.06 0.47 7.27
N LYS A 848 9.68 1.72 7.05
CA LYS A 848 8.33 2.07 6.62
C LYS A 848 8.03 1.53 5.22
N PHE A 849 8.99 1.62 4.31
CA PHE A 849 8.89 1.09 2.94
C PHE A 849 8.72 -0.44 2.94
N VAL A 850 9.55 -1.18 3.66
CA VAL A 850 9.49 -2.65 3.72
C VAL A 850 8.60 -3.18 4.85
N LYS A 851 7.83 -2.31 5.51
CA LYS A 851 6.94 -2.64 6.63
C LYS A 851 7.61 -3.50 7.70
N SER A 852 8.81 -3.12 8.12
CA SER A 852 9.53 -3.79 9.21
C SER A 852 9.62 -2.90 10.45
N VAL A 853 9.78 -3.49 11.63
CA VAL A 853 10.02 -2.80 12.89
C VAL A 853 11.26 -3.35 13.57
N GLN A 854 11.94 -2.50 14.33
CA GLN A 854 13.04 -2.96 15.16
C GLN A 854 12.49 -3.69 16.37
N LEU A 855 12.72 -5.00 16.42
CA LEU A 855 12.25 -5.86 17.51
C LEU A 855 13.19 -5.91 18.70
N LEU A 856 14.46 -5.99 18.40
CA LEU A 856 15.48 -6.18 19.41
C LEU A 856 15.95 -4.82 19.89
N GLU A 857 15.82 -4.56 21.20
CA GLU A 857 16.47 -3.41 21.82
C GLU A 857 17.98 -3.60 21.73
N ARG A 858 18.59 -2.94 20.75
CA ARG A 858 20.03 -2.83 20.63
C ARG A 858 20.43 -1.43 21.05
N GLU A 859 21.54 -1.29 21.72
CA GLU A 859 22.11 0.03 22.03
C GLU A 859 22.31 0.87 20.75
N LYS A 860 22.46 0.19 19.60
CA LYS A 860 22.64 0.80 18.29
C LYS A 860 21.77 0.09 17.25
N ASP A 861 21.17 0.85 16.35
CA ASP A 861 20.45 0.29 15.22
C ASP A 861 21.41 -0.47 14.30
N PRO A 862 21.12 -1.72 13.91
CA PRO A 862 22.01 -2.51 13.05
C PRO A 862 22.15 -1.95 11.63
N LEU A 863 21.21 -1.09 11.19
CA LEU A 863 21.24 -0.49 9.87
C LEU A 863 21.99 0.85 9.82
N MET A 864 22.49 1.39 10.95
CA MET A 864 23.25 2.63 10.95
C MET A 864 24.43 2.60 11.90
N VAL A 865 25.53 3.23 11.49
CA VAL A 865 26.76 3.30 12.26
C VAL A 865 27.45 4.66 12.05
N ARG A 866 28.19 5.12 13.08
CA ARG A 866 29.08 6.28 12.91
C ARG A 866 30.26 5.92 12.02
N ASP A 867 30.71 6.86 11.22
CA ASP A 867 31.85 6.67 10.31
C ASP A 867 33.12 6.14 11.03
N ARG A 868 33.39 6.62 12.24
CA ARG A 868 34.54 6.18 13.07
C ARG A 868 34.34 4.81 13.72
N ASP A 869 33.12 4.29 13.78
CA ASP A 869 32.82 3.01 14.43
C ASP A 869 32.58 1.89 13.38
N LEU A 870 32.70 2.21 12.07
CA LEU A 870 32.53 1.25 11.01
C LEU A 870 33.65 0.21 11.04
N GLU A 871 33.28 -1.04 11.24
CA GLU A 871 34.22 -2.16 11.35
C GLU A 871 34.84 -2.54 10.00
N PRO A 872 36.11 -3.00 9.96
CA PRO A 872 36.74 -3.47 8.72
C PRO A 872 35.93 -4.55 8.00
N GLU A 873 35.31 -5.45 8.75
CA GLU A 873 34.47 -6.50 8.18
C GLU A 873 33.23 -5.94 7.51
N GLN A 874 32.57 -4.92 8.09
CA GLN A 874 31.42 -4.23 7.49
C GLN A 874 31.81 -3.53 6.18
N LYS A 875 33.02 -2.92 6.11
CA LYS A 875 33.55 -2.34 4.86
C LYS A 875 33.68 -3.36 3.74
N GLN A 876 33.96 -4.62 4.07
CA GLN A 876 34.13 -5.69 3.11
C GLN A 876 32.83 -6.41 2.73
N LYS A 877 31.93 -6.61 3.69
CA LYS A 877 30.73 -7.44 3.51
C LYS A 877 29.48 -6.67 3.13
N CYS A 878 29.36 -5.38 3.48
CA CYS A 878 28.17 -4.58 3.29
C CYS A 878 28.30 -3.58 2.14
N ASN A 879 27.17 -3.27 1.53
CA ASN A 879 27.01 -2.04 0.77
C ASN A 879 26.99 -0.87 1.76
N LEU A 880 27.70 0.21 1.49
CA LEU A 880 27.81 1.35 2.39
C LEU A 880 27.03 2.54 1.84
N VAL A 881 26.08 3.06 2.61
CA VAL A 881 25.38 4.31 2.28
C VAL A 881 26.01 5.43 3.13
N LEU A 882 26.94 6.16 2.52
CA LEU A 882 27.77 7.18 3.19
C LEU A 882 27.02 8.51 3.22
N ILE A 883 26.73 9.01 4.43
CA ILE A 883 25.98 10.24 4.65
C ILE A 883 26.94 11.32 5.14
N GLY A 884 27.07 12.41 4.36
CA GLY A 884 27.93 13.53 4.63
C GLY A 884 28.83 13.91 3.44
N THR A 885 29.85 14.72 3.71
CA THR A 885 30.89 15.13 2.76
C THR A 885 32.23 14.57 3.18
N PRO A 886 33.29 14.65 2.37
CA PRO A 886 34.63 14.26 2.79
C PRO A 886 35.14 15.00 4.05
N GLY A 887 34.65 16.23 4.28
CA GLY A 887 34.98 17.00 5.49
C GLY A 887 34.26 16.54 6.75
N THR A 888 33.13 15.85 6.60
CA THR A 888 32.28 15.46 7.72
C THR A 888 32.20 13.95 7.95
N ASN A 889 32.61 13.13 6.98
CA ASN A 889 32.56 11.65 7.04
C ASN A 889 33.94 11.08 6.68
N SER A 890 34.60 10.47 7.64
CA SER A 890 35.96 9.94 7.51
C SER A 890 36.07 8.80 6.49
N VAL A 891 35.02 7.95 6.39
CA VAL A 891 34.99 6.86 5.39
C VAL A 891 34.87 7.43 3.97
N LEU A 892 34.06 8.46 3.79
CA LEU A 892 33.93 9.15 2.51
C LEU A 892 35.22 9.89 2.15
N ALA A 893 35.90 10.50 3.13
CA ALA A 893 37.20 11.14 2.94
C ALA A 893 38.25 10.18 2.37
N GLU A 894 38.29 8.92 2.85
CA GLU A 894 39.20 7.87 2.40
C GLU A 894 39.05 7.52 0.92
N ILE A 895 37.82 7.66 0.38
CA ILE A 895 37.53 7.22 -1.00
C ILE A 895 37.21 8.34 -1.98
N ALA A 896 37.00 9.57 -1.51
CA ALA A 896 36.53 10.69 -2.34
C ALA A 896 37.40 10.93 -3.60
N GLY A 897 38.71 10.73 -3.50
CA GLY A 897 39.63 10.83 -4.62
C GLY A 897 39.39 9.83 -5.76
N LYS A 898 38.78 8.66 -5.44
CA LYS A 898 38.49 7.57 -6.37
C LYS A 898 37.12 7.69 -7.03
N LEU A 899 36.24 8.54 -6.52
CA LEU A 899 34.88 8.71 -7.03
C LEU A 899 34.85 9.54 -8.31
N PRO A 900 33.94 9.25 -9.27
CA PRO A 900 33.85 9.95 -10.54
C PRO A 900 33.31 11.38 -10.41
N ILE A 901 32.43 11.66 -9.46
CA ILE A 901 31.92 12.99 -9.15
C ILE A 901 32.76 13.58 -8.03
N LYS A 902 33.31 14.77 -8.25
CA LYS A 902 34.23 15.44 -7.33
C LYS A 902 33.51 16.39 -6.39
N PHE A 903 33.94 16.46 -5.16
CA PHE A 903 33.48 17.43 -4.18
C PHE A 903 34.22 18.76 -4.35
N LEU A 904 33.49 19.86 -4.30
CA LEU A 904 34.01 21.25 -4.33
C LEU A 904 33.94 21.84 -2.91
N GLY A 905 34.67 21.23 -1.98
CA GLY A 905 34.54 21.51 -0.57
C GLY A 905 33.16 21.06 -0.03
N GLU A 906 32.58 21.86 0.85
CA GLU A 906 31.27 21.57 1.46
C GLU A 906 30.08 22.14 0.66
N LYS A 907 30.33 22.86 -0.45
CA LYS A 907 29.31 23.69 -1.10
C LYS A 907 28.94 23.27 -2.51
N GLY A 908 29.51 22.19 -3.01
CA GLY A 908 29.18 21.81 -4.38
C GLY A 908 29.83 20.52 -4.88
N PHE A 909 29.53 20.26 -6.14
CA PHE A 909 29.94 19.02 -6.83
C PHE A 909 30.40 19.34 -8.24
N ALA A 910 31.31 18.53 -8.79
CA ALA A 910 31.71 18.64 -10.18
C ALA A 910 31.56 17.30 -10.89
N VAL A 911 30.92 17.34 -12.05
CA VAL A 911 30.75 16.22 -12.97
C VAL A 911 31.52 16.60 -14.23
N ARG A 912 32.71 16.00 -14.40
CA ARG A 912 33.70 16.48 -15.40
C ARG A 912 33.99 17.97 -15.24
N GLU A 913 33.83 18.78 -16.31
CA GLU A 913 34.05 20.23 -16.32
C GLU A 913 32.89 21.04 -15.72
N ARG A 914 31.74 20.39 -15.50
CA ARG A 914 30.53 21.08 -15.03
C ARG A 914 30.53 21.20 -13.52
N ARG A 915 30.42 22.41 -13.01
CA ARG A 915 30.40 22.74 -11.58
C ARG A 915 28.97 23.07 -11.13
N TYR A 916 28.57 22.52 -10.00
CA TYR A 916 27.31 22.80 -9.35
C TYR A 916 27.62 23.28 -7.95
N GLU A 917 27.39 24.56 -7.70
CA GLU A 917 27.75 25.22 -6.44
C GLU A 917 26.56 26.01 -5.91
N GLY A 918 26.41 26.09 -4.61
CA GLY A 918 25.38 26.85 -3.92
C GLY A 918 24.85 26.16 -2.66
N PRO A 919 24.14 26.93 -1.84
CA PRO A 919 23.45 26.38 -0.68
C PRO A 919 22.29 25.51 -1.12
N GLY A 920 21.99 24.49 -0.36
CA GLY A 920 20.82 23.63 -0.61
C GLY A 920 20.96 22.58 -1.71
N LEU A 921 22.20 22.36 -2.19
CA LEU A 921 22.48 21.26 -3.12
C LEU A 921 22.63 19.93 -2.38
N GLY A 922 22.21 18.85 -3.06
CA GLY A 922 22.42 17.48 -2.67
C GLY A 922 22.95 16.61 -3.80
N LEU A 923 23.63 15.52 -3.43
CA LEU A 923 24.12 14.48 -4.33
C LEU A 923 23.72 13.12 -3.80
N ASN A 924 23.07 12.33 -4.63
CA ASN A 924 23.02 10.88 -4.48
C ASN A 924 23.81 10.22 -5.62
N MET A 925 24.69 9.27 -5.32
CA MET A 925 25.53 8.60 -6.31
C MET A 925 25.85 7.18 -5.84
N ILE A 926 25.65 6.18 -6.70
CA ILE A 926 26.12 4.82 -6.51
C ILE A 926 27.44 4.59 -7.26
N TYR A 927 28.32 3.79 -6.67
CA TYR A 927 29.60 3.41 -7.29
C TYR A 927 30.09 2.08 -6.73
N PRO A 928 30.90 1.26 -7.47
CA PRO A 928 31.57 0.12 -6.88
C PRO A 928 32.43 0.56 -5.68
N SER A 929 32.35 -0.20 -4.61
CA SER A 929 33.09 0.15 -3.39
C SER A 929 34.61 0.05 -3.60
N PRO A 930 35.37 1.14 -3.32
CA PRO A 930 36.82 1.05 -3.34
C PRO A 930 37.44 0.13 -2.27
N PHE A 931 36.65 -0.33 -1.31
CA PHE A 931 37.04 -1.31 -0.28
C PHE A 931 36.87 -2.75 -0.77
N ASN A 932 35.79 -3.01 -1.49
CA ASN A 932 35.50 -4.31 -2.10
C ASN A 932 34.70 -4.07 -3.40
N PRO A 933 35.30 -4.32 -4.57
CA PRO A 933 34.67 -4.06 -5.87
C PRO A 933 33.42 -4.93 -6.14
N ASP A 934 33.14 -5.93 -5.30
CA ASP A 934 31.89 -6.72 -5.34
C ASP A 934 30.77 -6.13 -4.48
N ARG A 935 30.95 -4.91 -3.97
CA ARG A 935 30.01 -4.16 -3.17
C ARG A 935 29.84 -2.74 -3.70
N TYR A 936 28.78 -2.08 -3.24
CA TYR A 936 28.51 -0.68 -3.56
C TYR A 936 28.94 0.27 -2.43
N VAL A 937 29.27 1.48 -2.82
CA VAL A 937 29.10 2.67 -2.01
C VAL A 937 28.02 3.54 -2.62
N VAL A 938 27.10 4.05 -1.80
CA VAL A 938 26.18 5.12 -2.18
C VAL A 938 26.57 6.33 -1.36
N VAL A 939 26.77 7.45 -2.02
CA VAL A 939 27.01 8.75 -1.38
C VAL A 939 25.71 9.50 -1.28
N LYS A 940 25.34 9.96 -0.10
CA LYS A 940 24.24 10.90 0.16
C LYS A 940 24.86 12.15 0.81
N ALA A 941 25.10 13.19 0.01
CA ALA A 941 25.75 14.41 0.47
C ALA A 941 24.84 15.62 0.29
N GLY A 942 24.95 16.61 1.17
CA GLY A 942 24.17 17.83 1.16
C GLY A 942 22.75 17.65 1.71
N VAL A 943 21.75 18.24 1.02
CA VAL A 943 20.36 18.22 1.49
C VAL A 943 19.70 16.86 1.30
N TYR A 944 18.68 16.58 2.11
CA TYR A 944 17.92 15.33 2.03
C TYR A 944 17.09 15.27 0.75
N TYR A 945 17.06 14.13 0.07
CA TYR A 945 16.28 13.89 -1.13
C TYR A 945 14.91 13.28 -0.83
N GLY A 946 13.88 13.81 -1.49
CA GLY A 946 12.59 13.13 -1.55
C GLY A 946 11.78 13.12 -0.26
N MET A 947 11.88 14.16 0.59
CA MET A 947 11.08 14.25 1.83
C MET A 947 9.57 14.06 1.63
N ASN A 948 9.06 14.44 0.47
CA ASN A 948 7.63 14.41 0.15
C ASN A 948 7.25 13.29 -0.83
N LEU A 949 8.18 12.41 -1.20
CA LEU A 949 7.87 11.29 -2.07
C LEU A 949 7.08 10.22 -1.32
N SER A 950 6.19 9.54 -2.02
CA SER A 950 5.44 8.43 -1.46
C SER A 950 6.37 7.30 -1.04
N GLU A 951 5.97 6.55 -0.02
CA GLU A 951 6.76 5.46 0.53
C GLU A 951 7.06 4.36 -0.49
N ASN A 952 6.13 4.11 -1.41
CA ASN A 952 6.25 3.02 -2.39
C ASN A 952 7.36 3.26 -3.42
N HIS A 953 7.67 4.54 -3.71
CA HIS A 953 8.48 4.90 -4.88
C HIS A 953 9.70 5.74 -4.54
N LYS A 954 9.99 5.88 -3.25
CA LYS A 954 11.05 6.75 -2.77
C LYS A 954 12.46 6.34 -3.24
N PHE A 955 12.67 5.05 -3.48
CA PHE A 955 13.96 4.49 -3.85
C PHE A 955 14.07 4.15 -5.35
N ASP A 956 12.97 4.21 -6.10
CA ASP A 956 12.86 3.60 -7.44
C ASP A 956 13.39 4.50 -8.55
N MET A 957 13.18 5.79 -8.48
CA MET A 957 13.40 6.72 -9.59
C MET A 957 14.75 7.44 -9.53
N LEU A 958 15.74 6.82 -8.89
CA LEU A 958 17.08 7.34 -8.77
C LEU A 958 18.04 6.65 -9.77
N PRO A 959 18.69 7.41 -10.68
CA PRO A 959 19.71 6.86 -11.61
C PRO A 959 21.00 6.51 -10.87
N ASP A 960 22.11 6.31 -11.57
CA ASP A 960 23.39 6.05 -10.92
C ASP A 960 23.91 7.27 -10.14
N TYR A 961 23.58 8.49 -10.60
CA TYR A 961 23.85 9.72 -9.87
C TYR A 961 22.82 10.81 -10.16
N ILE A 962 22.57 11.64 -9.16
CA ILE A 962 21.69 12.81 -9.27
C ILE A 962 22.20 13.94 -8.37
N ILE A 963 22.36 15.12 -8.95
CA ILE A 963 22.58 16.38 -8.24
C ILE A 963 21.27 17.16 -8.29
N TYR A 964 20.82 17.63 -7.15
CA TYR A 964 19.52 18.26 -6.96
C TYR A 964 19.59 19.42 -5.96
N ASP A 965 18.58 20.26 -5.94
CA ASP A 965 18.43 21.33 -4.94
C ASP A 965 17.13 21.16 -4.13
N GLN A 966 16.93 22.01 -3.14
CA GLN A 966 15.73 22.01 -2.29
C GLN A 966 14.47 22.50 -2.97
N SER A 967 14.58 23.10 -4.16
CA SER A 967 13.42 23.60 -4.87
C SER A 967 12.55 22.43 -5.34
N PRO A 968 11.21 22.51 -5.20
CA PRO A 968 10.34 21.49 -5.77
C PRO A 968 10.48 21.49 -7.29
N ASP A 969 10.59 20.34 -7.89
CA ASP A 969 10.60 20.17 -9.35
C ASP A 969 9.15 20.24 -9.86
N ARG A 970 8.71 21.43 -10.28
CA ARG A 970 7.37 21.66 -10.83
C ARG A 970 7.25 21.38 -12.32
N GLU A 971 8.38 21.16 -13.01
CA GLU A 971 8.40 21.00 -14.46
C GLU A 971 8.05 19.59 -14.93
N ILE A 972 8.02 18.63 -14.00
CA ILE A 972 7.72 17.24 -14.31
C ILE A 972 6.46 16.87 -13.56
N PRO A 973 5.41 16.37 -14.25
CA PRO A 973 4.28 15.77 -13.58
C PRO A 973 4.82 14.70 -12.63
N ASP A 974 4.56 14.84 -11.35
CA ASP A 974 4.99 13.85 -10.40
C ASP A 974 4.32 12.54 -10.75
N MET A 975 5.11 11.54 -11.07
CA MET A 975 4.60 10.23 -11.45
C MET A 975 4.09 9.46 -10.23
N TYR A 976 4.44 9.93 -9.04
CA TYR A 976 4.11 9.35 -7.75
C TYR A 976 3.73 10.48 -6.79
N ASP A 977 3.00 10.17 -5.73
CA ASP A 977 2.58 11.15 -4.73
C ASP A 977 3.78 11.80 -4.03
N GLY A 978 3.94 13.08 -4.23
CA GLY A 978 5.01 13.90 -3.69
C GLY A 978 5.77 14.67 -4.75
N VAL A 979 6.45 15.72 -4.35
CA VAL A 979 7.24 16.57 -5.25
C VAL A 979 8.72 16.30 -4.95
N PRO A 980 9.47 15.66 -5.86
CA PRO A 980 10.89 15.45 -5.67
C PRO A 980 11.64 16.78 -5.65
N ASN A 981 12.84 16.75 -5.11
CA ASN A 981 13.76 17.85 -5.24
C ASN A 981 14.07 18.15 -6.73
N ARG A 982 14.33 19.41 -7.05
CA ARG A 982 14.65 19.80 -8.42
C ARG A 982 15.97 19.19 -8.87
N SER A 983 15.91 18.40 -9.93
CA SER A 983 17.11 17.80 -10.53
C SER A 983 17.90 18.83 -11.30
N ARG A 984 19.19 18.92 -11.06
CA ARG A 984 20.15 19.80 -11.76
C ARG A 984 20.96 19.02 -12.79
N CYS A 985 21.36 17.82 -12.41
CA CYS A 985 22.10 16.90 -13.26
C CYS A 985 21.79 15.48 -12.80
N ALA A 986 21.55 14.56 -13.72
CA ALA A 986 21.27 13.18 -13.40
C ALA A 986 21.74 12.28 -14.55
N GLY A 987 22.09 11.02 -14.25
CA GLY A 987 22.50 10.14 -15.31
C GLY A 987 23.00 8.79 -14.83
N PHE A 988 23.48 8.02 -15.81
CA PHE A 988 24.08 6.72 -15.57
C PHE A 988 25.58 6.78 -15.93
N PHE A 989 26.36 5.99 -15.22
CA PHE A 989 27.70 5.69 -15.66
C PHE A 989 27.67 4.71 -16.83
N ASP A 990 28.66 4.79 -17.70
CA ASP A 990 28.83 3.82 -18.76
C ASP A 990 29.17 2.40 -18.19
N LYS A 991 29.36 1.43 -19.06
CA LYS A 991 29.70 0.05 -18.64
C LYS A 991 31.03 -0.08 -17.90
N TYR A 992 31.87 0.95 -17.90
CA TYR A 992 33.16 1.03 -17.19
C TYR A 992 33.11 1.94 -15.96
N TRP A 993 31.89 2.28 -15.50
CA TRP A 993 31.66 3.19 -14.38
C TRP A 993 32.25 4.59 -14.57
N GLN A 994 32.33 5.03 -15.82
CA GLN A 994 32.76 6.39 -16.18
C GLN A 994 31.56 7.27 -16.50
N VAL A 995 31.70 8.59 -16.27
CA VAL A 995 30.69 9.56 -16.71
C VAL A 995 30.67 9.62 -18.23
N ASP A 996 29.51 9.42 -18.84
CA ASP A 996 29.25 9.56 -20.27
C ASP A 996 28.24 10.70 -20.50
N ASP A 997 28.61 11.67 -21.35
CA ASP A 997 27.75 12.81 -21.67
C ASP A 997 26.44 12.37 -22.36
N ASN A 998 26.44 11.25 -23.09
CA ASN A 998 25.25 10.69 -23.73
C ASN A 998 24.26 10.06 -22.74
N LEU A 999 24.74 9.69 -21.54
CA LEU A 999 23.94 9.12 -20.45
C LEU A 999 23.62 10.15 -19.36
N MET A 1000 24.08 11.38 -19.54
CA MET A 1000 23.89 12.48 -18.62
C MET A 1000 22.79 13.41 -19.10
N TRP A 1001 21.84 13.68 -18.23
CA TRP A 1001 20.88 14.76 -18.39
C TRP A 1001 21.29 15.95 -17.53
N THR A 1002 21.16 17.15 -18.08
CA THR A 1002 21.34 18.38 -17.33
C THR A 1002 20.12 19.26 -17.52
N GLN A 1003 19.74 19.95 -16.48
CA GLN A 1003 18.64 20.90 -16.56
C GLN A 1003 18.94 21.93 -17.68
N PRO A 1004 18.00 22.14 -18.62
CA PRO A 1004 18.14 23.23 -19.58
C PRO A 1004 18.33 24.58 -18.84
N PRO A 1005 19.13 25.49 -19.37
CA PRO A 1005 19.20 26.85 -18.82
C PRO A 1005 17.79 27.42 -18.76
N ALA A 1006 17.45 28.09 -17.65
CA ALA A 1006 16.17 28.80 -17.54
C ALA A 1006 16.08 29.74 -18.71
N PHE A 1007 14.97 29.68 -19.47
CA PHE A 1007 14.71 30.73 -20.47
C PHE A 1007 14.82 32.07 -19.75
N PRO A 1008 15.54 33.08 -20.31
CA PRO A 1008 15.48 34.40 -19.75
C PRO A 1008 14.00 34.79 -19.64
N ALA A 1009 13.60 35.23 -18.44
CA ALA A 1009 12.26 35.77 -18.27
C ALA A 1009 12.01 36.76 -19.41
N ALA A 1010 10.97 36.49 -20.20
CA ALA A 1010 10.53 37.45 -21.18
C ALA A 1010 10.28 38.76 -20.41
N GLU A 1011 11.03 39.79 -20.70
CA GLU A 1011 10.80 41.11 -20.17
C GLU A 1011 9.33 41.45 -20.47
N GLN A 1012 8.51 41.51 -19.43
CA GLN A 1012 7.14 42.00 -19.49
C GLN A 1012 7.18 43.54 -19.45
#